data_6c886ec047a27757fb9ec947dcd71d74
#
_entry.id   6c886ec047a27757fb9ec947dcd71d74
#
_cell.length_a   1.000
_cell.length_b   1.000
_cell.length_c   1.000
_cell.angle_alpha   90.00
_cell.angle_beta   90.00
_cell.angle_gamma   90.00
#
_symmetry.space_group_name_H-M   'P 1'
#
loop_
_entity.id
_entity.type
_entity.pdbx_description
1 polymer ?
#
loop_
_entity_poly.entity_id
_entity_poly.type
_entity_poly.pdbx_seq_one_letter_code
_entity_poly.pdbx_strand_id
1 'polypeptide(L)'
;MKKKFFYIAMVALALTGCSDSLSTIGSSDGNSEITIPADAEAGELLIKFSPEMSDILDQAQLSKTRAGKATRSGIPSTDEVLDILGSYSFERVFPVDANTEARTREAGLHLWYTVKFNKGTDLKAAAERLKQLGEISKVQTNGRIKRAYNTDSKRIYLSDKALQQKSTRLAAEGEPNDPGFASQWHYRNLGEDHYDFEKLNNNQVGAKAGCDVNALEAWKTCTGDPSIIVAILDEGVMYTHPDLAANMWCNPGETTQGAKTDGDGNGYDGDLHGYNFVTGSGDITWTDAYDTGHGTHVAGTIAAVNNNGKGVCGVAGGDGTPNSGVKIMSCQVFSGQNSVTLAGEARAIKYAADNGAVILQCSWGYNSSESSIINGYTPGPATEKEWAETYPLEKEALDYFINNAGSPNGVIDGGIPVFAAGNEYAGNPAFPGAYSKCVCVSSLAADFTPACYTDFGSLVTLSAPGGDFDYYSKIGEQEDEYWAETTTEQKGAVLSTMIQNGKPAYGYMEGTSMACPHVSGVAALGLAYAAKTNRHYRAADFVALMKKSVKELDSHYQNGATKTYYMNHSTVGASPEIVQLSKYIGKMGAGLIDAAQLLNNIKNKEFSSDMKLPNVYVGIEKTVSLNLAAYFAGQTEGFSCSVANGSVASASVDGKTLIVKGLAAGSTSLTVTAADGTSQTVVVTVRKSAGNNGWM
;
A
#
# COMPACT_ATOMS: atom_id res chain seq x y z
N MET A 1 43.24 -8.03 47.30
CA MET A 1 43.50 -6.85 48.16
C MET A 1 42.77 -5.63 47.58
N LYS A 2 41.96 -5.03 48.47
CA LYS A 2 41.36 -3.68 48.41
C LYS A 2 40.32 -3.34 47.34
N LYS A 3 39.10 -3.37 47.87
CA LYS A 3 37.88 -2.65 47.50
C LYS A 3 38.10 -1.14 47.38
N LYS A 4 37.38 -0.51 46.48
CA LYS A 4 36.82 0.84 46.79
C LYS A 4 35.41 0.98 46.14
N PHE A 5 34.44 1.12 47.01
CA PHE A 5 33.08 1.59 46.77
C PHE A 5 33.11 3.09 46.50
N PHE A 6 32.26 3.58 45.60
CA PHE A 6 31.78 4.94 45.66
C PHE A 6 30.24 4.98 45.55
N TYR A 7 29.64 5.44 46.62
CA TYR A 7 28.24 5.88 46.71
C TYR A 7 28.16 7.29 46.18
N ILE A 8 27.15 7.66 45.42
CA ILE A 8 26.64 9.03 45.33
C ILE A 8 25.12 8.99 45.36
N ALA A 9 24.60 9.87 46.16
CA ALA A 9 23.29 9.99 46.74
C ALA A 9 22.18 10.43 45.81
N MET A 10 20.96 9.92 46.09
CA MET A 10 19.69 10.53 45.74
C MET A 10 19.55 11.95 46.32
N VAL A 11 19.00 12.85 45.52
CA VAL A 11 18.27 14.00 46.02
C VAL A 11 16.90 14.01 45.39
N ALA A 12 15.89 13.72 46.20
CA ALA A 12 14.49 13.96 45.92
C ALA A 12 14.15 15.42 46.17
N LEU A 13 13.49 16.08 45.25
CA LEU A 13 12.75 17.31 45.53
C LEU A 13 11.33 17.16 45.07
N ALA A 14 10.44 17.03 46.03
CA ALA A 14 9.02 17.23 45.86
C ALA A 14 8.71 18.72 45.90
N LEU A 15 7.91 19.22 44.99
CA LEU A 15 7.15 20.45 45.18
C LEU A 15 5.76 20.29 44.58
N THR A 16 4.80 20.38 45.47
CA THR A 16 3.36 20.52 45.28
C THR A 16 3.02 21.91 44.79
N GLY A 17 1.99 22.03 43.98
CA GLY A 17 1.36 23.32 43.69
C GLY A 17 0.25 23.18 42.65
N CYS A 18 -0.99 23.06 43.14
CA CYS A 18 -2.23 23.31 42.37
C CYS A 18 -2.34 24.79 42.03
N SER A 19 -2.84 25.13 40.85
CA SER A 19 -3.96 26.08 40.74
C SER A 19 -4.48 26.17 39.31
N ASP A 20 -5.79 26.18 39.22
CA ASP A 20 -6.63 26.47 38.07
C ASP A 20 -6.32 27.82 37.41
N SER A 21 -6.49 27.88 36.07
CA SER A 21 -7.35 28.91 35.47
C SER A 21 -7.37 28.88 33.94
N LEU A 22 -8.57 28.76 33.42
CA LEU A 22 -9.18 29.43 32.25
C LEU A 22 -8.35 29.72 30.99
N SER A 23 -8.85 29.06 29.96
CA SER A 23 -9.10 29.53 28.58
C SER A 23 -8.58 30.91 28.18
N THR A 24 -7.71 30.89 27.20
CA THR A 24 -7.68 31.90 26.15
C THR A 24 -7.47 31.23 24.80
N ILE A 25 -8.41 31.49 23.92
CA ILE A 25 -8.30 31.18 22.48
C ILE A 25 -7.17 32.07 21.96
N GLY A 26 -6.03 31.46 21.73
CA GLY A 26 -4.89 32.06 21.05
C GLY A 26 -4.86 31.57 19.61
N SER A 27 -5.01 32.49 18.67
CA SER A 27 -4.69 32.31 17.27
C SER A 27 -3.35 31.57 17.12
N SER A 28 -3.37 30.43 16.41
CA SER A 28 -2.16 29.70 16.06
C SER A 28 -1.37 30.51 15.02
N ASP A 29 -0.45 31.32 15.45
CA ASP A 29 0.59 31.87 14.59
C ASP A 29 1.47 30.72 14.10
N GLY A 30 1.35 30.41 12.80
CA GLY A 30 2.06 29.34 12.11
C GLY A 30 3.54 29.67 11.91
N ASN A 31 4.34 29.58 12.94
CA ASN A 31 5.79 29.65 12.84
C ASN A 31 6.43 28.34 13.33
N SER A 32 6.04 27.21 12.71
CA SER A 32 6.82 25.99 12.87
C SER A 32 8.15 26.18 12.14
N GLU A 33 9.24 26.06 12.89
CA GLU A 33 10.60 26.14 12.35
C GLU A 33 10.78 25.04 11.30
N ILE A 34 11.25 25.39 10.09
CA ILE A 34 11.52 24.42 9.03
C ILE A 34 12.74 23.59 9.44
N THR A 35 12.53 22.31 9.64
CA THR A 35 13.60 21.35 9.87
C THR A 35 13.94 20.66 8.55
N ILE A 36 15.22 20.60 8.19
CA ILE A 36 15.70 19.86 7.03
C ILE A 36 16.11 18.46 7.51
N PRO A 37 15.39 17.40 7.11
CA PRO A 37 15.77 16.03 7.45
C PRO A 37 17.14 15.67 6.84
N ALA A 38 17.86 14.76 7.49
CA ALA A 38 19.19 14.33 7.02
C ALA A 38 19.16 13.60 5.65
N ASP A 39 18.02 13.08 5.28
CA ASP A 39 17.75 12.38 4.01
C ASP A 39 17.13 13.28 2.92
N ALA A 40 17.06 14.58 3.17
CA ALA A 40 16.64 15.54 2.15
C ALA A 40 17.61 15.54 0.96
N GLU A 41 17.06 15.47 -0.26
CA GLU A 41 17.86 15.57 -1.48
C GLU A 41 18.52 16.96 -1.56
N ALA A 42 19.85 16.95 -1.66
CA ALA A 42 20.62 18.20 -1.64
C ALA A 42 20.30 19.06 -2.87
N GLY A 43 19.90 20.31 -2.62
CA GLY A 43 19.55 21.25 -3.68
C GLY A 43 18.16 21.05 -4.29
N GLU A 44 17.24 20.34 -3.63
CA GLU A 44 15.86 20.18 -4.10
C GLU A 44 14.83 20.57 -3.03
N LEU A 45 13.81 21.32 -3.44
CA LEU A 45 12.61 21.62 -2.67
C LEU A 45 11.37 21.30 -3.49
N LEU A 46 10.31 20.94 -2.79
CA LEU A 46 8.97 20.81 -3.33
C LEU A 46 8.14 22.00 -2.87
N ILE A 47 7.45 22.64 -3.79
CA ILE A 47 6.57 23.76 -3.49
C ILE A 47 5.19 23.53 -4.08
N LYS A 48 4.17 23.94 -3.35
CA LYS A 48 2.80 23.97 -3.83
C LYS A 48 2.34 25.42 -3.93
N PHE A 49 1.83 25.78 -5.07
CA PHE A 49 1.21 27.08 -5.29
C PHE A 49 -0.24 27.12 -4.77
N SER A 50 -0.71 28.34 -4.50
CA SER A 50 -2.12 28.60 -4.25
C SER A 50 -2.93 28.42 -5.54
N PRO A 51 -4.21 28.02 -5.45
CA PRO A 51 -5.03 27.71 -6.63
C PRO A 51 -5.16 28.88 -7.63
N GLU A 52 -5.09 30.10 -7.17
CA GLU A 52 -5.19 31.33 -7.98
C GLU A 52 -4.04 31.47 -8.97
N MET A 53 -2.93 30.76 -8.76
CA MET A 53 -1.75 30.80 -9.63
C MET A 53 -1.86 29.87 -10.84
N SER A 54 -2.88 29.04 -10.91
CA SER A 54 -3.03 27.97 -11.91
C SER A 54 -2.87 28.47 -13.35
N ASP A 55 -3.56 29.54 -13.73
CA ASP A 55 -3.55 30.06 -15.10
C ASP A 55 -2.18 30.61 -15.51
N ILE A 56 -1.46 31.27 -14.57
CA ILE A 56 -0.11 31.81 -14.81
C ILE A 56 0.88 30.66 -15.01
N LEU A 57 0.80 29.64 -14.15
CA LEU A 57 1.65 28.44 -14.23
C LEU A 57 1.41 27.68 -15.55
N ASP A 58 0.18 27.56 -16.01
CA ASP A 58 -0.15 26.94 -17.29
C ASP A 58 0.44 27.70 -18.48
N GLN A 59 0.37 29.04 -18.47
CA GLN A 59 0.99 29.86 -19.51
C GLN A 59 2.51 29.71 -19.51
N ALA A 60 3.15 29.65 -18.34
CA ALA A 60 4.57 29.38 -18.22
C ALA A 60 4.96 27.99 -18.76
N GLN A 61 4.13 26.98 -18.56
CA GLN A 61 4.31 25.65 -19.16
C GLN A 61 4.19 25.66 -20.69
N LEU A 62 3.21 26.35 -21.24
CA LEU A 62 3.04 26.49 -22.70
C LEU A 62 4.22 27.18 -23.37
N SER A 63 4.89 28.11 -22.68
CA SER A 63 6.09 28.76 -23.22
C SER A 63 7.32 27.86 -23.28
N LYS A 64 7.37 26.79 -22.45
CA LYS A 64 8.43 25.77 -22.46
C LYS A 64 8.55 25.01 -23.76
N THR A 65 7.44 24.69 -24.41
CA THR A 65 7.42 23.85 -25.61
C THR A 65 8.19 24.47 -26.77
N ARG A 66 8.52 25.79 -26.69
CA ARG A 66 9.26 26.53 -27.70
C ARG A 66 10.75 26.71 -27.43
N ALA A 67 11.22 26.58 -26.18
CA ALA A 67 12.56 26.96 -25.75
C ALA A 67 13.33 25.94 -24.86
N GLY A 68 12.81 24.74 -24.63
CA GLY A 68 13.41 23.79 -23.68
C GLY A 68 12.90 23.98 -22.24
N LYS A 69 13.60 23.43 -21.25
CA LYS A 69 13.16 23.42 -19.82
C LYS A 69 12.86 24.82 -19.29
N ALA A 70 11.68 25.06 -18.70
CA ALA A 70 11.42 26.29 -17.98
C ALA A 70 12.23 26.31 -16.67
N THR A 71 12.75 27.47 -16.39
CA THR A 71 13.46 27.74 -15.14
C THR A 71 12.68 28.70 -14.23
N ARG A 72 11.50 29.11 -14.68
CA ARG A 72 10.68 30.19 -14.07
C ARG A 72 9.21 29.78 -13.96
N SER A 73 8.56 30.32 -12.94
CA SER A 73 7.13 30.12 -12.66
C SER A 73 6.21 31.02 -13.51
N GLY A 74 6.73 32.11 -14.02
CA GLY A 74 5.96 33.20 -14.63
C GLY A 74 5.32 34.14 -13.57
N ILE A 75 5.58 33.94 -12.28
CA ILE A 75 5.13 34.77 -11.17
C ILE A 75 6.31 35.63 -10.72
N PRO A 76 6.27 36.98 -10.91
CA PRO A 76 7.45 37.83 -10.71
C PRO A 76 8.09 37.73 -9.33
N SER A 77 7.30 37.70 -8.25
CA SER A 77 7.79 37.59 -6.85
C SER A 77 8.49 36.25 -6.61
N THR A 78 7.91 35.15 -7.09
CA THR A 78 8.52 33.82 -7.00
C THR A 78 9.79 33.74 -7.85
N ASP A 79 9.74 34.26 -9.10
CA ASP A 79 10.89 34.20 -10.01
C ASP A 79 12.07 35.04 -9.49
N GLU A 80 11.84 36.18 -8.84
CA GLU A 80 12.88 36.98 -8.18
C GLU A 80 13.57 36.16 -7.05
N VAL A 81 12.80 35.46 -6.21
CA VAL A 81 13.35 34.60 -5.15
C VAL A 81 14.12 33.44 -5.75
N LEU A 82 13.60 32.79 -6.80
CA LEU A 82 14.26 31.69 -7.49
C LEU A 82 15.60 32.15 -8.13
N ASP A 83 15.65 33.36 -8.66
CA ASP A 83 16.89 33.95 -9.20
C ASP A 83 17.93 34.20 -8.11
N ILE A 84 17.53 34.78 -6.98
CA ILE A 84 18.41 35.02 -5.82
C ILE A 84 18.98 33.71 -5.28
N LEU A 85 18.18 32.65 -5.25
CA LEU A 85 18.56 31.33 -4.79
C LEU A 85 19.36 30.52 -5.83
N GLY A 86 19.48 31.00 -7.08
CA GLY A 86 20.19 30.33 -8.15
C GLY A 86 19.50 29.06 -8.63
N SER A 87 18.16 29.04 -8.71
CA SER A 87 17.39 27.94 -9.27
C SER A 87 17.70 27.74 -10.73
N TYR A 88 17.95 26.49 -11.14
CA TYR A 88 18.21 26.12 -12.53
C TYR A 88 17.15 25.17 -13.14
N SER A 89 16.21 24.67 -12.34
CA SER A 89 15.10 23.85 -12.81
C SER A 89 13.85 24.13 -11.99
N PHE A 90 12.74 24.19 -12.69
CA PHE A 90 11.40 24.39 -12.13
C PHE A 90 10.44 23.50 -12.92
N GLU A 91 10.02 22.39 -12.34
CA GLU A 91 9.27 21.35 -13.05
C GLU A 91 8.05 20.92 -12.24
N ARG A 92 6.92 20.75 -12.92
CA ARG A 92 5.72 20.17 -12.30
C ARG A 92 6.02 18.74 -11.80
N VAL A 93 5.58 18.41 -10.59
CA VAL A 93 5.80 17.07 -10.01
C VAL A 93 5.09 16.00 -10.83
N PHE A 94 3.84 16.24 -11.20
CA PHE A 94 3.05 15.28 -11.97
C PHE A 94 3.03 15.64 -13.45
N PRO A 95 3.37 14.71 -14.36
CA PRO A 95 3.23 14.92 -15.79
C PRO A 95 1.81 15.32 -16.17
N VAL A 96 1.68 16.03 -17.29
CA VAL A 96 0.35 16.35 -17.86
C VAL A 96 -0.10 15.14 -18.66
N ASP A 97 -1.17 14.51 -18.21
CA ASP A 97 -1.88 13.46 -18.94
C ASP A 97 -3.29 13.98 -19.29
N ALA A 98 -3.59 14.09 -20.57
CA ALA A 98 -4.85 14.64 -21.03
C ALA A 98 -6.08 13.86 -20.53
N ASN A 99 -5.92 12.56 -20.24
CA ASN A 99 -7.02 11.71 -19.77
C ASN A 99 -7.34 11.95 -18.29
N THR A 100 -6.35 12.35 -17.48
CA THR A 100 -6.48 12.46 -16.03
C THR A 100 -6.28 13.89 -15.52
N GLU A 101 -5.92 14.85 -16.37
CA GLU A 101 -5.63 16.23 -15.97
C GLU A 101 -6.79 16.90 -15.22
N ALA A 102 -8.03 16.66 -15.61
CA ALA A 102 -9.19 17.26 -14.95
C ALA A 102 -9.24 16.88 -13.45
N ARG A 103 -9.09 15.60 -13.13
CA ARG A 103 -9.10 15.13 -11.74
C ARG A 103 -7.79 15.47 -10.99
N THR A 104 -6.65 15.55 -11.70
CA THR A 104 -5.38 16.05 -11.16
C THR A 104 -5.53 17.49 -10.69
N ARG A 105 -6.25 18.32 -11.45
CA ARG A 105 -6.57 19.72 -11.09
C ARG A 105 -7.57 19.81 -9.95
N GLU A 106 -8.62 19.02 -9.98
CA GLU A 106 -9.61 18.95 -8.89
C GLU A 106 -8.94 18.59 -7.55
N ALA A 107 -7.98 17.67 -7.57
CA ALA A 107 -7.19 17.29 -6.40
C ALA A 107 -6.10 18.33 -6.03
N GLY A 108 -5.87 19.36 -6.85
CA GLY A 108 -4.84 20.36 -6.63
C GLY A 108 -3.40 19.87 -6.82
N LEU A 109 -3.21 18.69 -7.39
CA LEU A 109 -1.89 18.09 -7.60
C LEU A 109 -1.09 18.80 -8.70
N HIS A 110 -1.77 19.46 -9.65
CA HIS A 110 -1.14 20.26 -10.71
C HIS A 110 -0.35 21.47 -10.20
N LEU A 111 -0.55 21.86 -8.95
CA LEU A 111 0.10 22.99 -8.29
C LEU A 111 1.43 22.63 -7.63
N TRP A 112 1.81 21.37 -7.60
CA TRP A 112 3.07 20.91 -7.03
C TRP A 112 4.21 20.97 -8.03
N TYR A 113 5.34 21.58 -7.62
CA TYR A 113 6.53 21.73 -8.42
C TYR A 113 7.79 21.31 -7.67
N THR A 114 8.73 20.69 -8.37
CA THR A 114 10.10 20.46 -7.89
C THR A 114 10.96 21.64 -8.34
N VAL A 115 11.65 22.24 -7.40
CA VAL A 115 12.62 23.33 -7.65
C VAL A 115 14.01 22.80 -7.35
N LYS A 116 14.95 22.97 -8.31
CA LYS A 116 16.33 22.52 -8.16
C LYS A 116 17.28 23.69 -8.11
N PHE A 117 18.19 23.61 -7.14
CA PHE A 117 19.25 24.58 -6.85
C PHE A 117 20.61 23.88 -6.91
N ASN A 118 21.69 24.64 -6.86
CA ASN A 118 23.01 24.08 -6.66
C ASN A 118 23.08 23.29 -5.32
N LYS A 119 23.78 22.15 -5.32
CA LYS A 119 23.85 21.26 -4.12
C LYS A 119 24.38 21.93 -2.83
N GLY A 120 25.07 23.07 -2.96
CA GLY A 120 25.55 23.85 -1.83
C GLY A 120 24.58 24.93 -1.31
N THR A 121 23.37 25.01 -1.88
CA THR A 121 22.36 25.97 -1.42
C THR A 121 21.85 25.58 -0.04
N ASP A 122 21.76 26.58 0.86
CA ASP A 122 21.14 26.40 2.17
C ASP A 122 19.63 26.21 1.99
N LEU A 123 19.18 24.94 2.07
CA LEU A 123 17.77 24.56 1.86
C LEU A 123 16.86 25.14 2.92
N LYS A 124 17.33 25.32 4.17
CA LYS A 124 16.53 25.93 5.24
C LYS A 124 16.23 27.38 4.90
N ALA A 125 17.26 28.16 4.60
CA ALA A 125 17.11 29.56 4.20
C ALA A 125 16.27 29.69 2.91
N ALA A 126 16.44 28.80 1.95
CA ALA A 126 15.65 28.78 0.71
C ALA A 126 14.17 28.50 0.99
N ALA A 127 13.87 27.50 1.80
CA ALA A 127 12.51 27.14 2.18
C ALA A 127 11.82 28.26 2.97
N GLU A 128 12.53 28.89 3.90
CA GLU A 128 12.02 30.03 4.68
C GLU A 128 11.64 31.22 3.78
N ARG A 129 12.47 31.52 2.77
CA ARG A 129 12.17 32.60 1.81
C ARG A 129 10.97 32.30 0.95
N LEU A 130 10.89 31.06 0.43
CA LEU A 130 9.76 30.62 -0.41
C LEU A 130 8.45 30.59 0.39
N LYS A 131 8.49 30.17 1.68
CA LYS A 131 7.31 30.14 2.56
C LYS A 131 6.74 31.55 2.83
N GLN A 132 7.54 32.60 2.70
CA GLN A 132 7.07 33.98 2.91
C GLN A 132 6.27 34.54 1.72
N LEU A 133 6.31 33.87 0.58
CA LEU A 133 5.55 34.30 -0.62
C LEU A 133 4.09 33.91 -0.49
N GLY A 134 3.17 34.86 -0.63
CA GLY A 134 1.74 34.64 -0.45
C GLY A 134 1.12 33.68 -1.48
N GLU A 135 1.73 33.55 -2.64
CA GLU A 135 1.35 32.62 -3.70
C GLU A 135 1.80 31.16 -3.48
N ILE A 136 2.68 30.91 -2.50
CA ILE A 136 3.15 29.57 -2.14
C ILE A 136 2.41 29.08 -0.91
N SER A 137 1.61 28.04 -1.06
CA SER A 137 0.80 27.45 0.00
C SER A 137 1.56 26.43 0.87
N LYS A 138 2.54 25.71 0.28
CA LYS A 138 3.38 24.73 1.00
C LYS A 138 4.80 24.69 0.46
N VAL A 139 5.74 24.45 1.36
CA VAL A 139 7.15 24.17 1.04
C VAL A 139 7.55 22.90 1.79
N GLN A 140 8.20 21.97 1.12
CA GLN A 140 8.62 20.68 1.66
C GLN A 140 9.99 20.31 1.08
N THR A 141 10.80 19.59 1.85
CA THR A 141 12.03 18.95 1.35
C THR A 141 11.69 17.76 0.48
N ASN A 142 12.52 17.49 -0.52
CA ASN A 142 12.38 16.29 -1.36
C ASN A 142 13.27 15.17 -0.78
N GLY A 143 12.83 14.54 0.32
CA GLY A 143 13.53 13.42 0.94
C GLY A 143 13.40 12.13 0.12
N ARG A 144 14.12 11.10 0.51
CA ARG A 144 14.03 9.76 -0.07
C ARG A 144 13.26 8.82 0.84
N ILE A 145 12.39 8.01 0.25
CA ILE A 145 11.74 6.92 1.01
C ILE A 145 12.76 5.84 1.37
N LYS A 146 12.48 5.10 2.44
CA LYS A 146 13.37 4.06 2.97
C LYS A 146 12.71 2.70 2.91
N ARG A 147 13.52 1.67 2.68
CA ARG A 147 13.06 0.29 2.85
C ARG A 147 12.81 0.02 4.34
N ALA A 148 11.73 -0.70 4.64
CA ALA A 148 11.43 -1.21 5.98
C ALA A 148 12.07 -2.61 6.23
N TYR A 149 13.00 -3.05 5.38
CA TYR A 149 13.67 -4.34 5.48
C TYR A 149 15.18 -4.22 5.23
N ASN A 150 15.94 -5.15 5.80
CA ASN A 150 17.39 -5.18 5.67
C ASN A 150 17.79 -5.84 4.35
N THR A 151 18.53 -5.13 3.50
CA THR A 151 19.05 -5.64 2.22
C THR A 151 20.16 -6.67 2.41
N ASP A 152 20.82 -6.69 3.56
CA ASP A 152 21.90 -7.63 3.90
C ASP A 152 21.37 -8.91 4.55
N SER A 153 20.06 -9.02 4.78
CA SER A 153 19.44 -10.23 5.34
C SER A 153 19.69 -11.45 4.46
N LYS A 154 20.01 -12.56 5.09
CA LYS A 154 20.25 -13.83 4.39
C LYS A 154 18.96 -14.29 3.71
N ARG A 155 19.05 -14.56 2.41
CA ARG A 155 17.94 -15.04 1.59
C ARG A 155 17.94 -16.55 1.60
N ILE A 156 16.76 -17.13 1.83
CA ILE A 156 16.58 -18.57 1.94
C ILE A 156 15.74 -19.04 0.78
N TYR A 157 16.33 -19.87 -0.06
CA TYR A 157 15.71 -20.36 -1.28
C TYR A 157 15.21 -21.79 -1.12
N LEU A 158 14.04 -22.06 -1.70
CA LEU A 158 13.60 -23.43 -1.92
C LEU A 158 14.40 -24.01 -3.10
N SER A 159 15.17 -25.04 -2.84
CA SER A 159 16.04 -25.62 -3.90
C SER A 159 15.22 -26.30 -5.00
N ASP A 160 15.73 -26.29 -6.24
CA ASP A 160 15.10 -27.00 -7.37
C ASP A 160 14.85 -28.47 -7.05
N LYS A 161 15.77 -29.11 -6.33
CA LYS A 161 15.63 -30.49 -5.89
C LYS A 161 14.45 -30.68 -4.94
N ALA A 162 14.27 -29.78 -3.97
CA ALA A 162 13.15 -29.83 -3.04
C ALA A 162 11.82 -29.57 -3.79
N LEU A 163 11.82 -28.62 -4.71
CA LEU A 163 10.66 -28.34 -5.55
C LEU A 163 10.28 -29.54 -6.45
N GLN A 164 11.26 -30.20 -7.07
CA GLN A 164 11.05 -31.42 -7.84
C GLN A 164 10.52 -32.57 -6.98
N GLN A 165 11.03 -32.77 -5.78
CA GLN A 165 10.50 -33.78 -4.86
C GLN A 165 9.05 -33.49 -4.49
N LYS A 166 8.68 -32.23 -4.29
CA LYS A 166 7.30 -31.81 -4.02
C LYS A 166 6.39 -31.99 -5.23
N SER A 167 6.90 -31.81 -6.46
CA SER A 167 6.11 -32.00 -7.69
C SER A 167 5.66 -33.45 -7.92
N THR A 168 6.28 -34.43 -7.25
CA THR A 168 5.83 -35.83 -7.28
C THR A 168 4.68 -36.12 -6.31
N ARG A 169 4.35 -35.20 -5.42
CA ARG A 169 3.18 -35.32 -4.54
C ARG A 169 1.91 -35.15 -5.36
N LEU A 170 1.01 -36.10 -5.28
CA LEU A 170 -0.35 -35.90 -5.79
C LEU A 170 -1.05 -34.89 -4.89
N ALA A 171 -1.61 -33.84 -5.49
CA ALA A 171 -2.49 -32.92 -4.78
C ALA A 171 -3.69 -33.68 -4.23
N ALA A 172 -4.10 -33.39 -3.00
CA ALA A 172 -5.35 -33.91 -2.48
C ALA A 172 -6.52 -33.28 -3.24
N GLU A 173 -7.68 -33.92 -3.17
CA GLU A 173 -8.88 -33.39 -3.84
C GLU A 173 -9.19 -31.97 -3.37
N GLY A 174 -9.27 -31.04 -4.32
CA GLY A 174 -9.50 -29.62 -4.07
C GLY A 174 -8.26 -28.80 -3.72
N GLU A 175 -7.06 -29.41 -3.64
CA GLU A 175 -5.80 -28.68 -3.51
C GLU A 175 -5.26 -28.23 -4.89
N PRO A 176 -4.57 -27.07 -4.96
CA PRO A 176 -3.80 -26.69 -6.14
C PRO A 176 -2.70 -27.72 -6.47
N ASN A 177 -2.38 -27.84 -7.75
CA ASN A 177 -1.33 -28.75 -8.21
C ASN A 177 0.09 -28.17 -8.16
N ASP A 178 0.24 -26.98 -7.57
CA ASP A 178 1.52 -26.25 -7.47
C ASP A 178 2.40 -26.92 -6.42
N PRO A 179 3.63 -27.29 -6.76
CA PRO A 179 4.50 -28.10 -5.89
C PRO A 179 4.76 -27.51 -4.51
N GLY A 180 4.88 -26.17 -4.43
CA GLY A 180 5.15 -25.45 -3.20
C GLY A 180 3.96 -25.27 -2.27
N PHE A 181 2.72 -25.49 -2.73
CA PHE A 181 1.51 -25.23 -1.93
C PHE A 181 1.54 -25.88 -0.54
N ALA A 182 2.02 -27.11 -0.47
CA ALA A 182 2.12 -27.83 0.80
C ALA A 182 3.00 -27.14 1.85
N SER A 183 3.90 -26.24 1.43
CA SER A 183 4.77 -25.44 2.32
C SER A 183 4.22 -24.02 2.56
N GLN A 184 3.08 -23.68 1.98
CA GLN A 184 2.42 -22.39 2.15
C GLN A 184 1.38 -22.47 3.27
N TRP A 185 1.85 -22.64 4.51
CA TRP A 185 1.00 -22.73 5.70
C TRP A 185 0.07 -21.52 5.83
N HIS A 186 0.50 -20.38 5.35
CA HIS A 186 -0.25 -19.12 5.41
C HIS A 186 -1.55 -19.12 4.59
N TYR A 187 -1.74 -20.09 3.68
CA TYR A 187 -2.99 -20.32 2.94
C TYR A 187 -3.84 -21.42 3.52
N ARG A 188 -3.21 -22.41 4.17
CA ARG A 188 -3.86 -23.51 4.87
C ARG A 188 -2.95 -24.04 5.98
N ASN A 189 -3.27 -23.75 7.22
CA ASN A 189 -2.55 -24.25 8.37
C ASN A 189 -3.34 -25.36 9.06
N LEU A 190 -2.85 -26.59 9.00
CA LEU A 190 -3.49 -27.75 9.60
C LEU A 190 -3.11 -27.95 11.07
N GLY A 191 -2.17 -27.17 11.61
CA GLY A 191 -1.64 -27.35 12.95
C GLY A 191 -0.82 -28.63 13.12
N GLU A 192 -0.59 -29.37 12.02
CA GLU A 192 0.26 -30.54 12.02
C GLU A 192 1.74 -30.09 11.94
N ASP A 193 2.64 -30.98 12.32
CA ASP A 193 4.09 -30.77 12.36
C ASP A 193 4.71 -30.50 10.99
N HIS A 194 4.18 -29.53 10.26
CA HIS A 194 4.91 -28.93 9.15
C HIS A 194 6.22 -28.32 9.63
N TYR A 195 6.40 -28.28 10.93
CA TYR A 195 7.47 -27.62 11.63
C TYR A 195 8.09 -28.62 12.61
N ASP A 196 9.26 -29.11 12.30
CA ASP A 196 10.10 -29.91 13.21
C ASP A 196 10.64 -29.05 14.39
N PHE A 197 9.77 -28.24 15.00
CA PHE A 197 10.16 -27.37 16.11
C PHE A 197 10.44 -28.12 17.39
N GLU A 198 9.90 -29.33 17.55
CA GLU A 198 10.22 -30.19 18.70
C GLU A 198 11.73 -30.44 18.83
N LYS A 199 12.44 -30.51 17.72
CA LYS A 199 13.90 -30.67 17.72
C LYS A 199 14.66 -29.38 18.01
N LEU A 200 14.05 -28.23 17.71
CA LEU A 200 14.69 -26.93 17.85
C LEU A 200 14.47 -26.31 19.23
N ASN A 201 13.36 -26.60 19.91
CA ASN A 201 12.95 -25.84 21.09
C ASN A 201 12.61 -26.66 22.33
N ASN A 202 13.00 -27.88 22.51
CA ASN A 202 12.72 -28.67 23.72
C ASN A 202 11.30 -28.58 24.31
N ASN A 203 10.43 -27.71 23.84
CA ASN A 203 9.05 -27.52 24.25
C ASN A 203 8.25 -26.54 23.39
N GLN A 204 7.21 -26.97 22.70
CA GLN A 204 5.93 -26.31 22.86
C GLN A 204 5.48 -25.25 21.87
N VAL A 205 6.11 -25.01 20.74
CA VAL A 205 5.50 -24.06 19.81
C VAL A 205 5.32 -24.68 18.45
N GLY A 206 4.16 -25.30 18.31
CA GLY A 206 3.67 -25.79 17.02
C GLY A 206 2.80 -24.75 16.34
N ALA A 207 2.69 -24.85 15.02
CA ALA A 207 1.62 -24.20 14.29
C ALA A 207 0.26 -24.57 14.89
N LYS A 208 -0.70 -23.65 14.83
CA LYS A 208 -2.08 -23.90 15.24
C LYS A 208 -3.00 -23.93 14.03
N ALA A 209 -3.79 -24.99 13.93
CA ALA A 209 -4.75 -25.14 12.85
C ALA A 209 -5.63 -23.90 12.69
N GLY A 210 -5.79 -23.48 11.46
CA GLY A 210 -6.58 -22.30 11.11
C GLY A 210 -5.87 -20.96 11.32
N CYS A 211 -4.62 -20.91 11.75
CA CYS A 211 -3.82 -19.68 11.72
C CYS A 211 -3.29 -19.42 10.30
N ASP A 212 -4.17 -19.01 9.41
CA ASP A 212 -3.96 -18.78 7.99
C ASP A 212 -5.04 -17.83 7.44
N VAL A 213 -4.89 -17.38 6.21
CA VAL A 213 -5.89 -16.52 5.54
C VAL A 213 -7.08 -17.30 4.97
N ASN A 214 -7.17 -18.62 5.17
CA ASN A 214 -8.27 -19.48 4.72
C ASN A 214 -8.49 -19.43 3.18
N ALA A 215 -7.38 -19.38 2.44
CA ALA A 215 -7.43 -19.22 0.99
C ALA A 215 -8.02 -20.45 0.30
N LEU A 216 -7.65 -21.67 0.74
CA LEU A 216 -8.14 -22.91 0.12
C LEU A 216 -9.68 -23.01 0.15
N GLU A 217 -10.32 -22.60 1.23
CA GLU A 217 -11.78 -22.56 1.32
C GLU A 217 -12.36 -21.47 0.42
N ALA A 218 -11.72 -20.30 0.37
CA ALA A 218 -12.13 -19.20 -0.49
C ALA A 218 -12.07 -19.56 -1.98
N TRP A 219 -11.05 -20.30 -2.41
CA TRP A 219 -10.88 -20.72 -3.82
C TRP A 219 -11.98 -21.62 -4.35
N LYS A 220 -12.76 -22.25 -3.49
CA LYS A 220 -13.99 -22.97 -3.90
C LYS A 220 -15.07 -22.02 -4.45
N THR A 221 -14.97 -20.72 -4.12
CA THR A 221 -15.93 -19.70 -4.52
C THR A 221 -15.36 -18.78 -5.61
N CYS A 222 -14.13 -18.30 -5.44
CA CYS A 222 -13.45 -17.40 -6.37
C CYS A 222 -11.94 -17.55 -6.25
N THR A 223 -11.24 -17.48 -7.38
CA THR A 223 -9.76 -17.60 -7.46
C THR A 223 -9.08 -16.33 -7.96
N GLY A 224 -9.83 -15.38 -8.50
CA GLY A 224 -9.33 -14.12 -9.06
C GLY A 224 -10.21 -13.59 -10.19
N ASP A 225 -9.86 -12.43 -10.72
CA ASP A 225 -10.46 -11.80 -11.91
C ASP A 225 -9.47 -10.79 -12.51
N PRO A 226 -9.21 -10.79 -13.82
CA PRO A 226 -8.21 -9.91 -14.45
C PRO A 226 -8.59 -8.43 -14.47
N SER A 227 -9.83 -8.09 -14.17
CA SER A 227 -10.26 -6.70 -14.04
C SER A 227 -9.73 -6.01 -12.77
N ILE A 228 -9.23 -6.80 -11.81
CA ILE A 228 -8.67 -6.28 -10.56
C ILE A 228 -7.17 -6.11 -10.70
N ILE A 229 -6.70 -4.88 -10.53
CA ILE A 229 -5.28 -4.51 -10.64
C ILE A 229 -4.75 -4.12 -9.26
N VAL A 230 -3.64 -4.74 -8.87
CA VAL A 230 -2.88 -4.42 -7.66
C VAL A 230 -1.55 -3.80 -8.07
N ALA A 231 -1.29 -2.56 -7.69
CA ALA A 231 -0.01 -1.91 -7.91
C ALA A 231 0.95 -2.22 -6.75
N ILE A 232 2.13 -2.72 -7.09
CA ILE A 232 3.22 -3.03 -6.16
C ILE A 232 4.21 -1.87 -6.16
N LEU A 233 4.22 -1.07 -5.10
CA LEU A 233 5.22 -0.03 -4.88
C LEU A 233 6.36 -0.63 -4.06
N ASP A 234 7.40 -1.13 -4.73
CA ASP A 234 8.48 -1.92 -4.10
C ASP A 234 9.75 -1.94 -4.96
N GLU A 235 10.63 -2.91 -4.74
CA GLU A 235 11.62 -3.31 -5.75
C GLU A 235 10.92 -3.77 -7.04
N GLY A 236 11.66 -3.77 -8.14
CA GLY A 236 11.13 -4.25 -9.43
C GLY A 236 10.60 -5.68 -9.35
N VAL A 237 9.37 -5.88 -9.80
CA VAL A 237 8.80 -7.22 -9.95
C VAL A 237 9.40 -7.88 -11.18
N MET A 238 9.90 -9.10 -11.03
CA MET A 238 10.36 -9.91 -12.16
C MET A 238 9.17 -10.34 -13.02
N TYR A 239 8.72 -9.46 -13.93
CA TYR A 239 7.53 -9.69 -14.77
C TYR A 239 7.68 -10.89 -15.73
N THR A 240 8.91 -11.38 -15.93
CA THR A 240 9.20 -12.60 -16.71
C THR A 240 9.21 -13.88 -15.85
N HIS A 241 8.98 -13.78 -14.53
CA HIS A 241 8.94 -14.94 -13.66
C HIS A 241 7.85 -15.93 -14.13
N PRO A 242 8.16 -17.22 -14.34
CA PRO A 242 7.22 -18.17 -14.95
C PRO A 242 5.93 -18.39 -14.14
N ASP A 243 5.92 -17.98 -12.88
CA ASP A 243 4.79 -18.07 -11.97
C ASP A 243 4.07 -16.73 -11.78
N LEU A 244 4.51 -15.66 -12.46
CA LEU A 244 3.90 -14.32 -12.38
C LEU A 244 3.48 -13.78 -13.75
N ALA A 245 4.21 -14.14 -14.81
CA ALA A 245 4.09 -13.51 -16.13
C ALA A 245 2.65 -13.45 -16.68
N ALA A 246 1.82 -14.49 -16.44
CA ALA A 246 0.44 -14.53 -16.90
C ALA A 246 -0.48 -13.56 -16.12
N ASN A 247 -0.09 -13.20 -14.90
CA ASN A 247 -0.83 -12.30 -14.03
C ASN A 247 -0.24 -10.88 -13.98
N MET A 248 0.75 -10.58 -14.81
CA MET A 248 1.21 -9.19 -14.95
C MET A 248 0.16 -8.34 -15.67
N TRP A 249 0.01 -7.12 -15.19
CA TRP A 249 -0.73 -6.09 -15.89
C TRP A 249 -0.02 -5.70 -17.19
N CYS A 250 -0.79 -5.38 -18.20
CA CYS A 250 -0.27 -4.86 -19.47
C CYS A 250 -0.98 -3.56 -19.78
N ASN A 251 -0.20 -2.46 -19.92
CA ASN A 251 -0.71 -1.22 -20.42
C ASN A 251 -1.17 -1.40 -21.87
N PRO A 252 -2.46 -1.20 -22.18
CA PRO A 252 -2.97 -1.39 -23.55
C PRO A 252 -2.43 -0.38 -24.55
N GLY A 253 -1.85 0.72 -24.10
CA GLY A 253 -1.21 1.73 -24.94
C GLY A 253 0.21 1.39 -25.34
N GLU A 254 0.82 0.39 -24.68
CA GLU A 254 2.23 0.02 -24.88
C GLU A 254 2.39 -1.35 -25.50
N THR A 255 3.51 -1.56 -26.20
CA THR A 255 3.81 -2.84 -26.86
C THR A 255 5.08 -3.52 -26.35
N THR A 256 5.98 -2.76 -25.72
CA THR A 256 7.30 -3.23 -25.32
C THR A 256 7.74 -2.55 -24.03
N GLN A 257 8.06 -3.36 -23.00
CA GLN A 257 8.62 -2.86 -21.76
C GLN A 257 9.94 -2.13 -22.01
N GLY A 258 10.08 -0.92 -21.45
CA GLY A 258 11.29 -0.11 -21.59
C GLY A 258 11.48 0.56 -22.96
N ALA A 259 10.48 0.53 -23.83
CA ALA A 259 10.48 1.33 -25.06
C ALA A 259 10.69 2.83 -24.74
N LYS A 260 11.29 3.57 -25.66
CA LYS A 260 11.50 5.03 -25.49
C LYS A 260 10.40 5.84 -26.18
N THR A 261 9.22 5.25 -26.25
CA THR A 261 8.00 5.86 -26.79
C THR A 261 6.91 5.72 -25.76
N ASP A 262 6.17 6.77 -25.57
CA ASP A 262 4.97 6.86 -24.75
C ASP A 262 3.78 6.68 -25.70
N GLY A 263 3.19 5.49 -25.72
CA GLY A 263 2.20 5.09 -26.72
C GLY A 263 0.79 5.60 -26.42
N ASP A 264 0.46 5.85 -25.16
CA ASP A 264 -0.84 6.36 -24.71
C ASP A 264 -0.82 7.83 -24.29
N GLY A 265 0.37 8.45 -24.25
CA GLY A 265 0.52 9.88 -23.93
C GLY A 265 0.31 10.18 -22.43
N ASN A 266 0.54 9.20 -21.55
CA ASN A 266 0.38 9.33 -20.11
C ASN A 266 1.59 10.01 -19.42
N GLY A 267 2.70 10.20 -20.13
CA GLY A 267 3.95 10.79 -19.65
C GLY A 267 4.98 9.76 -19.15
N TYR A 268 4.76 8.46 -19.41
CA TYR A 268 5.61 7.35 -18.96
C TYR A 268 5.94 6.43 -20.15
N ASP A 269 7.15 6.56 -20.70
CA ASP A 269 7.60 5.81 -21.87
C ASP A 269 7.85 4.32 -21.58
N GLY A 270 7.27 3.42 -22.38
CA GLY A 270 7.53 1.99 -22.35
C GLY A 270 7.07 1.27 -21.08
N ASP A 271 5.98 1.68 -20.48
CA ASP A 271 5.45 1.22 -19.20
C ASP A 271 4.50 0.00 -19.31
N LEU A 272 4.83 -0.97 -20.19
CA LEU A 272 3.96 -2.12 -20.48
C LEU A 272 3.49 -2.89 -19.25
N HIS A 273 4.38 -3.16 -18.27
CA HIS A 273 4.06 -3.87 -17.02
C HIS A 273 4.16 -2.97 -15.79
N GLY A 274 4.30 -1.67 -15.99
CA GLY A 274 4.56 -0.67 -14.98
C GLY A 274 5.82 0.13 -15.28
N TYR A 275 6.31 0.89 -14.29
CA TYR A 275 7.37 1.88 -14.49
C TYR A 275 8.40 1.89 -13.38
N ASN A 276 9.64 2.18 -13.70
CA ASN A 276 10.74 2.37 -12.75
C ASN A 276 10.88 3.85 -12.40
N PHE A 277 10.31 4.26 -11.28
CA PHE A 277 10.33 5.64 -10.79
C PHE A 277 11.69 6.07 -10.22
N VAL A 278 12.59 5.11 -9.92
CA VAL A 278 13.96 5.42 -9.48
C VAL A 278 14.79 5.98 -10.63
N THR A 279 14.67 5.36 -11.80
CA THR A 279 15.42 5.75 -13.00
C THR A 279 14.63 6.70 -13.90
N GLY A 280 13.31 6.80 -13.74
CA GLY A 280 12.43 7.56 -14.61
C GLY A 280 12.32 6.94 -16.01
N SER A 281 12.16 5.63 -16.10
CA SER A 281 12.03 4.88 -17.36
C SER A 281 11.16 3.65 -17.23
N GLY A 282 10.66 3.11 -18.34
CA GLY A 282 9.98 1.84 -18.39
C GLY A 282 10.87 0.61 -18.06
N ASP A 283 12.19 0.79 -17.89
CA ASP A 283 13.10 -0.33 -17.60
C ASP A 283 12.98 -0.79 -16.16
N ILE A 284 12.06 -1.72 -15.87
CA ILE A 284 11.94 -2.38 -14.58
C ILE A 284 13.13 -3.33 -14.37
N THR A 285 13.84 -3.21 -13.24
CA THR A 285 15.08 -3.95 -12.97
C THR A 285 14.96 -4.75 -11.66
N TRP A 286 15.67 -5.88 -11.60
CA TRP A 286 15.74 -6.78 -10.43
C TRP A 286 17.09 -7.50 -10.30
N THR A 287 18.12 -7.00 -10.98
CA THR A 287 19.41 -7.68 -11.10
C THR A 287 20.55 -6.97 -10.38
N ASP A 288 20.30 -5.85 -9.72
CA ASP A 288 21.30 -5.21 -8.89
C ASP A 288 21.68 -6.11 -7.71
N ALA A 289 22.94 -6.07 -7.29
CA ALA A 289 23.46 -6.90 -6.21
C ALA A 289 22.74 -6.67 -4.86
N TYR A 290 22.18 -5.47 -4.69
CA TYR A 290 21.42 -5.08 -3.49
C TYR A 290 19.90 -5.24 -3.63
N ASP A 291 19.40 -5.62 -4.82
CA ASP A 291 18.02 -6.03 -4.96
C ASP A 291 17.80 -7.38 -4.28
N THR A 292 16.81 -7.44 -3.41
CA THR A 292 16.55 -8.61 -2.59
C THR A 292 15.57 -9.59 -3.22
N GLY A 293 14.85 -9.15 -4.25
CA GLY A 293 13.70 -9.86 -4.81
C GLY A 293 12.42 -9.63 -4.00
N HIS A 294 12.43 -8.66 -3.08
CA HIS A 294 11.32 -8.37 -2.17
C HIS A 294 10.02 -8.05 -2.92
N GLY A 295 10.05 -7.17 -3.90
CA GLY A 295 8.85 -6.85 -4.71
C GLY A 295 8.32 -8.06 -5.49
N THR A 296 9.20 -8.97 -5.94
CA THR A 296 8.79 -10.22 -6.60
C THR A 296 8.16 -11.18 -5.59
N HIS A 297 8.65 -11.24 -4.36
CA HIS A 297 8.09 -12.07 -3.29
C HIS A 297 6.70 -11.57 -2.87
N VAL A 298 6.54 -10.27 -2.71
CA VAL A 298 5.27 -9.59 -2.44
C VAL A 298 4.25 -9.88 -3.56
N ALA A 299 4.66 -9.74 -4.83
CA ALA A 299 3.81 -10.01 -5.99
C ALA A 299 3.33 -11.47 -6.02
N GLY A 300 4.20 -12.44 -5.72
CA GLY A 300 3.85 -13.85 -5.68
C GLY A 300 2.83 -14.19 -4.61
N THR A 301 2.96 -13.61 -3.42
CA THR A 301 1.97 -13.79 -2.35
C THR A 301 0.58 -13.34 -2.77
N ILE A 302 0.46 -12.30 -3.59
CA ILE A 302 -0.83 -11.82 -4.10
C ILE A 302 -1.32 -12.69 -5.26
N ALA A 303 -0.48 -12.95 -6.27
CA ALA A 303 -0.93 -13.40 -7.58
C ALA A 303 0.01 -14.37 -8.31
N ALA A 304 0.85 -15.15 -7.61
CA ALA A 304 1.46 -16.30 -8.25
C ALA A 304 0.36 -17.19 -8.87
N VAL A 305 0.61 -17.71 -10.06
CA VAL A 305 -0.42 -18.40 -10.86
C VAL A 305 -0.75 -19.76 -10.25
N ASN A 306 -1.94 -19.92 -9.71
CA ASN A 306 -2.41 -21.19 -9.13
C ASN A 306 -2.71 -22.23 -10.19
N ASN A 307 -2.59 -23.51 -9.86
CA ASN A 307 -2.91 -24.66 -10.73
C ASN A 307 -2.15 -24.67 -12.08
N ASN A 308 -0.97 -24.11 -12.13
CA ASN A 308 -0.12 -24.15 -13.32
C ASN A 308 0.94 -25.26 -13.28
N GLY A 309 0.95 -26.07 -12.20
CA GLY A 309 1.92 -27.15 -11.96
C GLY A 309 3.35 -26.67 -11.70
N LYS A 310 3.53 -25.41 -11.33
CA LYS A 310 4.84 -24.79 -11.05
C LYS A 310 4.81 -24.14 -9.67
N GLY A 311 5.97 -23.98 -9.09
CA GLY A 311 6.28 -23.17 -7.95
C GLY A 311 5.24 -23.13 -6.83
N VAL A 312 4.58 -22.00 -6.68
CA VAL A 312 3.76 -21.62 -5.52
C VAL A 312 2.41 -21.01 -5.93
N CYS A 313 1.50 -20.90 -4.97
CA CYS A 313 0.23 -20.22 -5.16
C CYS A 313 0.29 -18.77 -4.70
N GLY A 314 -0.56 -17.91 -5.28
CA GLY A 314 -0.93 -16.58 -4.78
C GLY A 314 -2.37 -16.56 -4.28
N VAL A 315 -2.71 -15.64 -3.34
CA VAL A 315 -4.08 -15.57 -2.77
C VAL A 315 -5.13 -15.39 -3.87
N ALA A 316 -4.85 -14.59 -4.89
CA ALA A 316 -5.74 -14.27 -6.01
C ALA A 316 -5.13 -14.65 -7.37
N GLY A 317 -4.35 -15.75 -7.40
CA GLY A 317 -3.55 -16.18 -8.55
C GLY A 317 -4.33 -16.81 -9.71
N GLY A 318 -5.65 -16.99 -9.57
CA GLY A 318 -6.51 -17.64 -10.58
C GLY A 318 -6.63 -19.14 -10.37
N ASP A 319 -7.00 -19.87 -11.43
CA ASP A 319 -7.26 -21.31 -11.42
C ASP A 319 -6.41 -22.09 -12.45
N GLY A 320 -5.39 -21.43 -13.02
CA GLY A 320 -4.53 -22.00 -14.07
C GLY A 320 -5.08 -21.79 -15.49
N THR A 321 -6.30 -21.34 -15.64
CA THR A 321 -6.82 -20.93 -16.95
C THR A 321 -6.32 -19.51 -17.31
N PRO A 322 -6.16 -19.20 -18.61
CA PRO A 322 -5.72 -17.87 -19.02
C PRO A 322 -6.63 -16.75 -18.49
N ASN A 323 -6.02 -15.68 -17.96
CA ASN A 323 -6.74 -14.52 -17.42
C ASN A 323 -7.74 -14.85 -16.28
N SER A 324 -7.43 -15.80 -15.43
CA SER A 324 -8.25 -16.12 -14.25
C SER A 324 -7.79 -15.44 -12.97
N GLY A 325 -6.52 -14.98 -12.90
CA GLY A 325 -5.95 -14.27 -11.75
C GLY A 325 -6.11 -12.76 -11.85
N VAL A 326 -5.87 -12.07 -10.71
CA VAL A 326 -5.76 -10.61 -10.67
C VAL A 326 -4.48 -10.14 -11.34
N LYS A 327 -4.37 -8.86 -11.65
CA LYS A 327 -3.23 -8.30 -12.38
C LYS A 327 -2.30 -7.51 -11.47
N ILE A 328 -0.99 -7.71 -11.64
CA ILE A 328 0.08 -7.03 -10.91
C ILE A 328 0.70 -5.95 -11.78
N MET A 329 0.70 -4.72 -11.28
CA MET A 329 1.39 -3.58 -11.87
C MET A 329 2.65 -3.28 -11.07
N SER A 330 3.82 -3.28 -11.70
CA SER A 330 5.10 -3.01 -11.04
C SER A 330 5.42 -1.52 -11.04
N CYS A 331 5.26 -0.87 -9.90
CA CYS A 331 5.69 0.52 -9.66
C CYS A 331 7.00 0.51 -8.89
N GLN A 332 8.15 0.41 -9.59
CA GLN A 332 9.44 0.26 -8.94
C GLN A 332 9.88 1.56 -8.26
N VAL A 333 9.95 1.53 -6.93
CA VAL A 333 10.37 2.67 -6.08
C VAL A 333 11.70 2.43 -5.38
N PHE A 334 12.22 1.19 -5.42
CA PHE A 334 13.54 0.80 -4.93
C PHE A 334 14.32 0.07 -6.03
N SER A 335 15.62 0.37 -6.16
CA SER A 335 16.52 -0.29 -7.12
C SER A 335 17.95 -0.27 -6.59
N GLY A 336 18.51 -1.44 -6.32
CA GLY A 336 19.80 -1.54 -5.70
C GLY A 336 19.84 -0.80 -4.35
N GLN A 337 20.82 0.08 -4.17
CA GLN A 337 20.90 0.96 -2.99
C GLN A 337 20.07 2.24 -3.12
N ASN A 338 19.41 2.46 -4.26
CA ASN A 338 18.67 3.69 -4.52
C ASN A 338 17.19 3.52 -4.22
N SER A 339 16.56 4.63 -3.88
CA SER A 339 15.11 4.77 -3.76
C SER A 339 14.63 6.04 -4.45
N VAL A 340 13.34 6.12 -4.69
CA VAL A 340 12.74 7.36 -5.21
C VAL A 340 12.76 8.45 -4.14
N THR A 341 12.69 9.69 -4.62
CA THR A 341 12.33 10.84 -3.78
C THR A 341 10.83 10.88 -3.51
N LEU A 342 10.40 11.68 -2.55
CA LEU A 342 8.96 11.91 -2.26
C LEU A 342 8.18 12.34 -3.50
N ALA A 343 8.78 13.13 -4.39
CA ALA A 343 8.17 13.47 -5.67
C ALA A 343 8.01 12.24 -6.59
N GLY A 344 8.99 11.33 -6.57
CA GLY A 344 8.95 10.08 -7.35
C GLY A 344 7.90 9.12 -6.81
N GLU A 345 7.81 8.99 -5.51
CA GLU A 345 6.80 8.21 -4.82
C GLU A 345 5.38 8.72 -5.11
N ALA A 346 5.15 10.02 -4.91
CA ALA A 346 3.86 10.63 -5.21
C ALA A 346 3.43 10.40 -6.68
N ARG A 347 4.39 10.44 -7.62
CA ARG A 347 4.13 10.06 -9.02
C ARG A 347 3.74 8.60 -9.17
N ALA A 348 4.41 7.67 -8.46
CA ALA A 348 4.10 6.25 -8.51
C ALA A 348 2.69 5.96 -7.98
N ILE A 349 2.29 6.61 -6.88
CA ILE A 349 0.95 6.50 -6.31
C ILE A 349 -0.11 7.00 -7.29
N LYS A 350 0.10 8.18 -7.87
CA LYS A 350 -0.83 8.75 -8.85
C LYS A 350 -0.91 7.90 -10.13
N TYR A 351 0.24 7.46 -10.65
CA TYR A 351 0.33 6.58 -11.80
C TYR A 351 -0.50 5.30 -11.60
N ALA A 352 -0.39 4.66 -10.43
CA ALA A 352 -1.16 3.48 -10.11
C ALA A 352 -2.67 3.73 -10.19
N ALA A 353 -3.16 4.85 -9.60
CA ALA A 353 -4.57 5.23 -9.69
C ALA A 353 -5.02 5.51 -11.13
N ASP A 354 -4.18 6.21 -11.91
CA ASP A 354 -4.49 6.62 -13.26
C ASP A 354 -4.53 5.45 -14.25
N ASN A 355 -3.77 4.40 -13.96
CA ASN A 355 -3.69 3.18 -14.75
C ASN A 355 -4.59 2.04 -14.22
N GLY A 356 -5.57 2.36 -13.37
CA GLY A 356 -6.67 1.48 -12.99
C GLY A 356 -6.37 0.54 -11.83
N ALA A 357 -5.25 0.67 -11.13
CA ALA A 357 -5.04 -0.07 -9.89
C ALA A 357 -6.04 0.38 -8.83
N VAL A 358 -6.65 -0.58 -8.15
CA VAL A 358 -7.64 -0.36 -7.08
C VAL A 358 -7.08 -0.73 -5.70
N ILE A 359 -5.95 -1.41 -5.66
CA ILE A 359 -5.20 -1.71 -4.44
C ILE A 359 -3.77 -1.22 -4.65
N LEU A 360 -3.26 -0.47 -3.67
CA LEU A 360 -1.87 -0.05 -3.59
C LEU A 360 -1.18 -0.88 -2.52
N GLN A 361 -0.23 -1.70 -2.91
CA GLN A 361 0.54 -2.57 -2.03
C GLN A 361 1.87 -1.94 -1.69
N CYS A 362 2.09 -1.63 -0.41
CA CYS A 362 3.27 -0.92 0.09
C CYS A 362 3.87 -1.67 1.28
N SER A 363 4.90 -2.46 1.04
CA SER A 363 5.64 -3.16 2.09
C SER A 363 6.85 -2.35 2.57
N TRP A 364 6.64 -1.08 2.87
CA TRP A 364 7.63 -0.09 3.34
C TRP A 364 6.94 1.02 4.13
N GLY A 365 7.72 1.87 4.79
CA GLY A 365 7.23 3.03 5.55
C GLY A 365 8.38 3.75 6.26
N TYR A 366 8.05 4.76 7.06
CA TYR A 366 9.00 5.35 8.01
C TYR A 366 9.19 4.39 9.19
N ASN A 367 10.19 4.65 10.03
CA ASN A 367 10.27 3.94 11.30
C ASN A 367 9.12 4.38 12.23
N SER A 368 8.75 3.52 13.16
CA SER A 368 7.85 3.91 14.25
C SER A 368 8.38 5.11 15.03
N SER A 369 7.51 5.93 15.56
CA SER A 369 7.89 7.01 16.49
C SER A 369 8.49 6.49 17.81
N GLU A 370 8.21 5.22 18.14
CA GLU A 370 8.76 4.55 19.33
C GLU A 370 10.06 3.79 19.03
N SER A 371 10.55 3.86 17.78
CA SER A 371 11.82 3.23 17.40
C SER A 371 12.98 3.77 18.20
N SER A 372 13.87 2.87 18.64
CA SER A 372 14.98 3.25 19.52
C SER A 372 16.16 3.81 18.75
N ILE A 373 16.54 5.04 19.06
CA ILE A 373 17.78 5.67 18.56
C ILE A 373 19.01 4.84 18.94
N ILE A 374 18.98 4.16 20.10
CA ILE A 374 20.08 3.30 20.56
C ILE A 374 20.33 2.14 19.59
N ASN A 375 19.30 1.72 18.87
CA ASN A 375 19.41 0.66 17.85
C ASN A 375 19.72 1.19 16.45
N GLY A 376 20.01 2.46 16.33
CA GLY A 376 20.32 3.10 15.04
C GLY A 376 19.10 3.50 14.22
N TYR A 377 17.89 3.39 14.76
CA TYR A 377 16.68 3.85 14.09
C TYR A 377 16.43 5.33 14.37
N THR A 378 16.09 6.08 13.33
CA THR A 378 15.57 7.44 13.49
C THR A 378 14.05 7.36 13.63
N PRO A 379 13.46 7.79 14.76
CA PRO A 379 12.02 7.80 14.93
C PRO A 379 11.31 8.56 13.81
N GLY A 380 10.21 8.01 13.33
CA GLY A 380 9.32 8.64 12.36
C GLY A 380 8.26 9.52 13.03
N PRO A 381 7.27 10.01 12.26
CA PRO A 381 6.16 10.81 12.78
C PRO A 381 5.34 10.04 13.81
N ALA A 382 4.95 10.71 14.90
CA ALA A 382 4.17 10.09 15.97
C ALA A 382 2.66 10.18 15.75
N THR A 383 2.21 11.14 14.96
CA THR A 383 0.78 11.41 14.73
C THR A 383 0.49 11.66 13.25
N GLU A 384 -0.76 11.42 12.85
CA GLU A 384 -1.22 11.74 11.50
C GLU A 384 -1.05 13.23 11.17
N LYS A 385 -1.26 14.11 12.14
CA LYS A 385 -1.05 15.55 11.97
C LYS A 385 0.41 15.87 11.65
N GLU A 386 1.35 15.34 12.44
CA GLU A 386 2.77 15.54 12.24
C GLU A 386 3.23 15.00 10.89
N TRP A 387 2.79 13.77 10.53
CA TRP A 387 3.07 13.20 9.23
C TRP A 387 2.52 14.06 8.09
N ALA A 388 1.27 14.51 8.18
CA ALA A 388 0.62 15.33 7.14
C ALA A 388 1.25 16.72 6.98
N GLU A 389 1.81 17.28 8.06
CA GLU A 389 2.53 18.56 8.05
C GLU A 389 3.96 18.39 7.49
N THR A 390 4.60 17.25 7.76
CA THR A 390 5.97 16.97 7.31
C THR A 390 6.01 16.49 5.86
N TYR A 391 5.03 15.65 5.46
CA TYR A 391 4.97 14.99 4.15
C TYR A 391 3.65 15.28 3.40
N PRO A 392 3.30 16.56 3.20
CA PRO A 392 2.01 16.92 2.62
C PRO A 392 1.81 16.44 1.18
N LEU A 393 2.87 16.30 0.37
CA LEU A 393 2.78 15.77 -0.99
C LEU A 393 2.41 14.29 -0.99
N GLU A 394 3.05 13.48 -0.14
CA GLU A 394 2.75 12.06 0.04
C GLU A 394 1.29 11.85 0.45
N LYS A 395 0.85 12.61 1.47
CA LYS A 395 -0.55 12.58 1.91
C LYS A 395 -1.53 12.92 0.79
N GLU A 396 -1.26 13.97 0.01
CA GLU A 396 -2.15 14.38 -1.09
C GLU A 396 -2.16 13.35 -2.23
N ALA A 397 -1.04 12.68 -2.50
CA ALA A 397 -0.98 11.59 -3.47
C ALA A 397 -1.78 10.37 -2.99
N LEU A 398 -1.67 10.00 -1.71
CA LEU A 398 -2.49 8.94 -1.12
C LEU A 398 -3.99 9.30 -1.11
N ASP A 399 -4.34 10.54 -0.74
CA ASP A 399 -5.74 11.01 -0.83
C ASP A 399 -6.25 10.97 -2.28
N TYR A 400 -5.38 11.26 -3.27
CA TYR A 400 -5.74 11.11 -4.68
C TYR A 400 -6.05 9.65 -5.03
N PHE A 401 -5.21 8.69 -4.63
CA PHE A 401 -5.46 7.27 -4.86
C PHE A 401 -6.76 6.81 -4.18
N ILE A 402 -6.94 7.17 -2.91
CA ILE A 402 -8.11 6.79 -2.12
C ILE A 402 -9.42 7.30 -2.75
N ASN A 403 -9.40 8.51 -3.30
CA ASN A 403 -10.62 9.15 -3.80
C ASN A 403 -10.85 8.97 -5.31
N ASN A 404 -9.79 8.70 -6.08
CA ASN A 404 -9.83 8.75 -7.54
C ASN A 404 -9.47 7.45 -8.26
N ALA A 405 -8.99 6.42 -7.57
CA ALA A 405 -8.85 5.09 -8.16
C ALA A 405 -10.21 4.43 -8.34
N GLY A 406 -10.28 3.41 -9.20
CA GLY A 406 -11.53 2.70 -9.47
C GLY A 406 -12.54 3.53 -10.28
N SER A 407 -13.73 3.01 -10.44
CA SER A 407 -14.79 3.64 -11.26
C SER A 407 -16.16 3.07 -10.93
N PRO A 408 -17.24 3.85 -11.07
CA PRO A 408 -18.61 3.36 -10.93
C PRO A 408 -18.97 2.23 -11.91
N ASN A 409 -18.26 2.11 -13.03
CA ASN A 409 -18.41 1.00 -13.99
C ASN A 409 -17.58 -0.22 -13.62
N GLY A 410 -16.65 -0.07 -12.69
CA GLY A 410 -15.85 -1.14 -12.12
C GLY A 410 -16.49 -1.72 -10.87
N VAL A 411 -15.67 -2.38 -10.07
CA VAL A 411 -16.10 -3.05 -8.83
C VAL A 411 -16.06 -2.12 -7.62
N ILE A 412 -15.26 -1.06 -7.68
CA ILE A 412 -15.00 -0.18 -6.54
C ILE A 412 -14.85 1.27 -7.00
N ASP A 413 -15.28 2.17 -6.15
CA ASP A 413 -15.13 3.61 -6.26
C ASP A 413 -14.14 4.06 -5.17
N GLY A 414 -13.00 4.58 -5.60
CA GLY A 414 -11.83 4.84 -4.75
C GLY A 414 -10.87 3.65 -4.66
N GLY A 415 -9.68 3.87 -4.10
CA GLY A 415 -8.63 2.88 -3.94
C GLY A 415 -8.35 2.50 -2.49
N ILE A 416 -7.72 1.35 -2.29
CA ILE A 416 -7.36 0.80 -0.98
C ILE A 416 -5.83 0.75 -0.87
N PRO A 417 -5.18 1.72 -0.20
CA PRO A 417 -3.77 1.61 0.15
C PRO A 417 -3.59 0.63 1.32
N VAL A 418 -2.71 -0.34 1.14
CA VAL A 418 -2.35 -1.35 2.14
C VAL A 418 -0.87 -1.23 2.46
N PHE A 419 -0.55 -1.03 3.72
CA PHE A 419 0.82 -0.81 4.20
C PHE A 419 1.22 -1.80 5.29
N ALA A 420 2.49 -2.17 5.31
CA ALA A 420 3.10 -2.85 6.42
C ALA A 420 3.15 -1.94 7.66
N ALA A 421 2.94 -2.51 8.85
CA ALA A 421 2.92 -1.74 10.10
C ALA A 421 4.31 -1.31 10.58
N GLY A 422 5.36 -2.04 10.20
CA GLY A 422 6.74 -1.87 10.66
C GLY A 422 7.28 -3.11 11.38
N ASN A 423 8.61 -3.18 11.54
CA ASN A 423 9.30 -4.35 12.08
C ASN A 423 10.22 -3.97 13.27
N GLU A 424 9.89 -2.92 14.00
CA GLU A 424 10.69 -2.41 15.11
C GLU A 424 10.21 -2.89 16.49
N TYR A 425 9.21 -3.80 16.54
CA TYR A 425 8.58 -4.24 17.80
C TYR A 425 7.98 -3.07 18.59
N ALA A 426 7.45 -2.09 17.90
CA ALA A 426 6.98 -0.84 18.46
C ALA A 426 5.47 -0.85 18.74
N GLY A 427 5.06 -0.13 19.79
CA GLY A 427 3.65 0.01 20.19
C GLY A 427 2.85 1.03 19.37
N ASN A 428 3.49 1.70 18.42
CA ASN A 428 2.89 2.64 17.50
C ASN A 428 3.32 2.29 16.07
N PRO A 429 2.41 1.87 15.18
CA PRO A 429 2.77 1.49 13.82
C PRO A 429 3.25 2.70 13.01
N ALA A 430 4.04 2.42 11.99
CA ALA A 430 4.70 3.42 11.16
C ALA A 430 3.75 4.11 10.16
N PHE A 431 4.01 5.39 9.84
CA PHE A 431 3.42 6.09 8.70
C PHE A 431 4.15 5.71 7.41
N PRO A 432 3.46 5.74 6.26
CA PRO A 432 2.07 6.14 6.01
C PRO A 432 1.02 5.09 6.42
N GLY A 433 1.40 3.87 6.80
CA GLY A 433 0.48 2.80 7.17
C GLY A 433 -0.50 3.19 8.28
N ALA A 434 -0.03 3.94 9.27
CA ALA A 434 -0.83 4.47 10.37
C ALA A 434 -1.81 5.59 9.98
N TYR A 435 -1.83 6.04 8.71
CA TYR A 435 -2.84 6.98 8.23
C TYR A 435 -4.23 6.35 8.31
N SER A 436 -5.17 7.06 8.94
CA SER A 436 -6.52 6.55 9.26
C SER A 436 -7.34 6.04 8.06
N LYS A 437 -6.95 6.42 6.83
CA LYS A 437 -7.58 5.97 5.58
C LYS A 437 -6.80 4.83 4.89
N CYS A 438 -5.67 4.41 5.41
CA CYS A 438 -4.91 3.27 4.92
C CYS A 438 -5.27 1.99 5.70
N VAL A 439 -4.93 0.86 5.13
CA VAL A 439 -5.00 -0.44 5.80
C VAL A 439 -3.61 -0.79 6.32
N CYS A 440 -3.41 -0.65 7.63
CA CYS A 440 -2.17 -0.95 8.32
C CYS A 440 -2.15 -2.42 8.76
N VAL A 441 -1.11 -3.18 8.42
CA VAL A 441 -1.06 -4.63 8.60
C VAL A 441 0.08 -5.07 9.51
N SER A 442 -0.26 -5.68 10.66
CA SER A 442 0.69 -6.34 11.56
C SER A 442 0.88 -7.81 11.20
N SER A 443 2.00 -8.37 11.64
CA SER A 443 2.44 -9.73 11.33
C SER A 443 2.09 -10.74 12.42
N LEU A 444 1.64 -11.93 12.01
CA LEU A 444 1.42 -13.09 12.85
C LEU A 444 2.39 -14.22 12.52
N ALA A 445 2.81 -14.92 13.57
CA ALA A 445 3.37 -16.25 13.50
C ALA A 445 2.31 -17.30 13.18
N ALA A 446 2.72 -18.56 12.95
CA ALA A 446 1.82 -19.63 12.54
C ALA A 446 0.90 -20.17 13.65
N ASP A 447 0.88 -19.57 14.84
CA ASP A 447 0.19 -20.02 16.05
C ASP A 447 -0.79 -18.99 16.64
N PHE A 448 -1.23 -18.01 15.87
CA PHE A 448 -2.04 -16.84 16.24
C PHE A 448 -1.32 -15.82 17.13
N THR A 449 -0.04 -16.01 17.44
CA THR A 449 0.69 -15.02 18.23
C THR A 449 1.30 -13.94 17.34
N PRO A 450 1.48 -12.71 17.84
CA PRO A 450 2.21 -11.67 17.11
C PRO A 450 3.64 -12.15 16.79
N ALA A 451 4.10 -11.86 15.58
CA ALA A 451 5.49 -12.07 15.24
C ALA A 451 6.39 -11.21 16.13
N CYS A 452 7.58 -11.72 16.44
CA CYS A 452 8.45 -11.09 17.43
C CYS A 452 8.91 -9.67 17.06
N TYR A 453 8.98 -9.37 15.78
CA TYR A 453 9.40 -8.06 15.25
C TYR A 453 8.24 -7.09 14.99
N THR A 454 6.99 -7.57 14.97
CA THR A 454 5.87 -6.78 14.45
C THR A 454 5.59 -5.52 15.24
N ASP A 455 5.38 -4.40 14.55
CA ASP A 455 4.75 -3.25 15.16
C ASP A 455 3.27 -3.51 15.39
N PHE A 456 2.74 -2.93 16.45
CA PHE A 456 1.37 -3.13 16.92
C PHE A 456 0.81 -1.82 17.49
N GLY A 457 -0.49 -1.73 17.70
CA GLY A 457 -1.09 -0.53 18.28
C GLY A 457 -2.51 -0.29 17.81
N SER A 458 -3.13 0.78 18.31
CA SER A 458 -4.53 1.12 18.01
C SER A 458 -4.77 1.55 16.55
N LEU A 459 -3.71 1.88 15.82
CA LEU A 459 -3.76 2.29 14.41
C LEU A 459 -3.58 1.11 13.45
N VAL A 460 -3.28 -0.09 13.94
CA VAL A 460 -3.31 -1.32 13.13
C VAL A 460 -4.75 -1.59 12.69
N THR A 461 -4.93 -1.88 11.41
CA THR A 461 -6.25 -2.18 10.84
C THR A 461 -6.56 -3.66 10.87
N LEU A 462 -5.61 -4.49 10.44
CA LEU A 462 -5.71 -5.95 10.29
C LEU A 462 -4.39 -6.62 10.60
N SER A 463 -4.44 -7.92 10.88
CA SER A 463 -3.26 -8.78 10.95
C SER A 463 -3.33 -9.87 9.90
N ALA A 464 -2.15 -10.37 9.48
CA ALA A 464 -2.03 -11.49 8.55
C ALA A 464 -0.74 -12.29 8.80
N PRO A 465 -0.59 -13.48 8.21
CA PRO A 465 0.64 -14.26 8.31
C PRO A 465 1.82 -13.51 7.68
N GLY A 466 2.81 -13.17 8.49
CA GLY A 466 4.09 -12.62 8.01
C GLY A 466 5.27 -13.53 8.34
N GLY A 467 5.02 -14.59 9.13
CA GLY A 467 6.04 -15.50 9.61
C GLY A 467 6.71 -14.99 10.89
N ASP A 468 7.46 -15.86 11.53
CA ASP A 468 8.29 -15.54 12.69
C ASP A 468 9.43 -16.56 12.77
N PHE A 469 10.29 -16.50 11.77
CA PHE A 469 11.38 -17.46 11.61
C PHE A 469 12.31 -17.45 12.83
N ASP A 470 12.64 -16.27 13.34
CA ASP A 470 13.54 -16.15 14.48
C ASP A 470 12.96 -16.73 15.76
N TYR A 471 11.63 -16.68 15.92
CA TYR A 471 10.95 -17.36 17.01
C TYR A 471 11.09 -18.87 16.93
N TYR A 472 11.14 -19.41 15.73
CA TYR A 472 11.24 -20.82 15.45
C TYR A 472 12.68 -21.28 15.25
N SER A 473 13.65 -20.37 15.17
CA SER A 473 15.07 -20.70 15.13
C SER A 473 15.63 -20.84 16.53
N LYS A 474 16.60 -21.72 16.68
CA LYS A 474 17.28 -21.94 17.95
C LYS A 474 18.34 -20.87 18.17
N ILE A 475 18.21 -20.10 19.24
CA ILE A 475 19.23 -19.13 19.64
C ILE A 475 20.37 -19.85 20.34
N GLY A 476 21.61 -19.55 19.95
CA GLY A 476 22.84 -19.92 20.63
C GLY A 476 23.56 -21.14 20.10
N GLU A 477 23.13 -21.74 19.03
CA GLU A 477 23.93 -22.66 18.23
C GLU A 477 24.27 -21.95 16.91
N GLN A 478 25.53 -21.86 16.63
CA GLN A 478 26.20 -21.13 15.56
C GLN A 478 25.31 -20.87 14.33
N GLU A 479 24.95 -19.63 14.11
CA GLU A 479 24.10 -19.19 12.97
C GLU A 479 24.57 -19.78 11.63
N ASP A 480 25.87 -19.97 11.46
CA ASP A 480 26.45 -20.45 10.22
C ASP A 480 26.22 -21.96 9.96
N GLU A 481 26.15 -22.81 10.97
CA GLU A 481 25.87 -24.24 10.79
C GLU A 481 24.39 -24.52 10.57
N TYR A 482 23.53 -23.81 11.28
CA TYR A 482 22.08 -23.95 11.11
C TYR A 482 21.63 -23.58 9.69
N TRP A 483 22.15 -22.48 9.17
CA TRP A 483 21.84 -22.01 7.83
C TRP A 483 22.43 -22.88 6.72
N ALA A 484 23.52 -23.60 6.98
CA ALA A 484 24.17 -24.47 6.01
C ALA A 484 23.46 -25.82 5.83
N GLU A 485 22.89 -26.38 6.89
CA GLU A 485 22.29 -27.72 6.85
C GLU A 485 20.79 -27.72 6.51
N THR A 486 20.05 -26.66 6.81
CA THR A 486 18.58 -26.59 6.61
C THR A 486 18.18 -25.97 5.28
N THR A 487 18.99 -26.07 4.29
CA THR A 487 18.90 -25.36 2.98
C THR A 487 17.62 -25.58 2.17
N THR A 488 16.62 -26.29 2.66
CA THR A 488 15.49 -26.68 1.83
C THR A 488 14.12 -26.20 2.28
N GLU A 489 13.90 -25.90 3.55
CA GLU A 489 12.58 -25.45 4.06
C GLU A 489 12.71 -24.60 5.31
N GLN A 490 12.19 -23.39 5.26
CA GLN A 490 12.04 -22.51 6.43
C GLN A 490 10.57 -22.49 6.85
N LYS A 491 10.25 -23.47 7.68
CA LYS A 491 8.90 -23.68 8.17
C LYS A 491 8.50 -22.55 9.06
N GLY A 492 7.88 -21.64 9.05
CA GLY A 492 7.57 -20.47 9.89
C GLY A 492 7.71 -19.16 9.17
N ALA A 493 8.44 -19.14 8.05
CA ALA A 493 8.48 -18.00 7.14
C ALA A 493 7.44 -18.15 6.01
N VAL A 494 7.25 -17.12 5.22
CA VAL A 494 6.32 -17.10 4.09
C VAL A 494 7.05 -17.50 2.80
N LEU A 495 6.59 -18.55 2.14
CA LEU A 495 7.11 -19.02 0.85
C LEU A 495 6.41 -18.30 -0.30
N SER A 496 7.18 -17.72 -1.22
CA SER A 496 6.67 -17.05 -2.41
C SER A 496 7.66 -17.09 -3.58
N THR A 497 7.32 -16.45 -4.70
CA THR A 497 8.22 -16.25 -5.84
C THR A 497 9.41 -15.39 -5.44
N MET A 498 10.57 -15.66 -6.01
CA MET A 498 11.84 -15.03 -5.62
C MET A 498 12.77 -14.87 -6.83
N ILE A 499 13.90 -14.22 -6.60
CA ILE A 499 14.97 -14.05 -7.60
C ILE A 499 16.28 -14.55 -7.01
N GLN A 500 16.94 -15.45 -7.71
CA GLN A 500 18.27 -15.93 -7.35
C GLN A 500 19.24 -15.73 -8.52
N ASN A 501 20.26 -14.90 -8.31
CA ASN A 501 21.25 -14.60 -9.35
C ASN A 501 20.62 -14.10 -10.67
N GLY A 502 19.63 -13.21 -10.56
CA GLY A 502 18.89 -12.66 -11.70
C GLY A 502 17.94 -13.64 -12.41
N LYS A 503 17.75 -14.85 -11.87
CA LYS A 503 16.86 -15.89 -12.41
C LYS A 503 15.64 -16.12 -11.52
N PRO A 504 14.54 -16.62 -12.10
CA PRO A 504 13.38 -17.00 -11.31
C PRO A 504 13.74 -18.04 -10.26
N ALA A 505 13.23 -17.86 -9.06
CA ALA A 505 13.42 -18.76 -7.92
C ALA A 505 12.18 -18.72 -7.02
N TYR A 506 12.18 -19.53 -5.98
CA TYR A 506 11.22 -19.51 -4.88
C TYR A 506 11.97 -19.44 -3.57
N GLY A 507 11.43 -18.72 -2.61
CA GLY A 507 12.14 -18.51 -1.36
C GLY A 507 11.25 -18.06 -0.22
N TYR A 508 11.85 -18.03 0.94
CA TYR A 508 11.21 -17.72 2.20
C TYR A 508 11.64 -16.33 2.69
N MET A 509 10.67 -15.56 3.11
CA MET A 509 10.88 -14.28 3.80
C MET A 509 9.91 -14.16 4.98
N GLU A 510 10.22 -13.26 5.91
CA GLU A 510 9.34 -12.86 7.00
C GLU A 510 9.30 -11.35 7.15
N GLY A 511 8.27 -10.84 7.78
CA GLY A 511 8.08 -9.42 8.03
C GLY A 511 6.62 -9.00 7.94
N THR A 512 6.31 -7.83 8.47
CA THR A 512 5.05 -7.16 8.14
C THR A 512 4.92 -6.91 6.64
N SER A 513 6.07 -6.87 5.93
CA SER A 513 6.17 -6.86 4.47
C SER A 513 5.57 -8.10 3.80
N MET A 514 5.52 -9.26 4.46
CA MET A 514 4.88 -10.49 3.96
C MET A 514 3.45 -10.62 4.45
N ALA A 515 3.11 -10.07 5.60
CA ALA A 515 1.73 -9.96 6.08
C ALA A 515 0.87 -9.03 5.19
N CYS A 516 1.42 -7.90 4.81
CA CYS A 516 0.77 -6.88 3.98
C CYS A 516 0.20 -7.43 2.66
N PRO A 517 0.96 -8.17 1.81
CA PRO A 517 0.45 -8.72 0.56
C PRO A 517 -0.62 -9.82 0.74
N HIS A 518 -0.69 -10.49 1.89
CA HIS A 518 -1.83 -11.37 2.18
C HIS A 518 -3.14 -10.57 2.25
N VAL A 519 -3.11 -9.43 2.94
CA VAL A 519 -4.29 -8.55 3.03
C VAL A 519 -4.64 -7.97 1.67
N SER A 520 -3.66 -7.52 0.89
CA SER A 520 -3.87 -7.05 -0.48
C SER A 520 -4.44 -8.13 -1.39
N GLY A 521 -3.93 -9.37 -1.28
CA GLY A 521 -4.42 -10.52 -2.02
C GLY A 521 -5.86 -10.89 -1.65
N VAL A 522 -6.19 -10.90 -0.34
CA VAL A 522 -7.56 -11.16 0.12
C VAL A 522 -8.52 -10.05 -0.32
N ALA A 523 -8.09 -8.78 -0.26
CA ALA A 523 -8.87 -7.67 -0.80
C ALA A 523 -9.11 -7.83 -2.31
N ALA A 524 -8.06 -8.17 -3.07
CA ALA A 524 -8.16 -8.40 -4.52
C ALA A 524 -9.09 -9.57 -4.85
N LEU A 525 -9.01 -10.67 -4.10
CA LEU A 525 -9.91 -11.82 -4.25
C LEU A 525 -11.36 -11.46 -3.97
N GLY A 526 -11.61 -10.67 -2.92
CA GLY A 526 -12.94 -10.17 -2.57
C GLY A 526 -13.51 -9.26 -3.67
N LEU A 527 -12.69 -8.33 -4.21
CA LEU A 527 -13.09 -7.47 -5.32
C LEU A 527 -13.32 -8.28 -6.61
N ALA A 528 -12.51 -9.31 -6.88
CA ALA A 528 -12.73 -10.24 -7.99
C ALA A 528 -14.08 -10.93 -7.87
N TYR A 529 -14.46 -11.40 -6.70
CA TYR A 529 -15.78 -12.00 -6.47
C TYR A 529 -16.91 -10.97 -6.59
N ALA A 530 -16.70 -9.75 -6.11
CA ALA A 530 -17.66 -8.66 -6.29
C ALA A 530 -17.87 -8.34 -7.78
N ALA A 531 -16.80 -8.29 -8.59
CA ALA A 531 -16.88 -8.11 -10.05
C ALA A 531 -17.71 -9.22 -10.71
N LYS A 532 -17.39 -10.50 -10.43
CA LYS A 532 -18.13 -11.67 -10.94
C LYS A 532 -19.60 -11.71 -10.55
N THR A 533 -19.95 -11.05 -9.43
CA THR A 533 -21.34 -11.00 -8.91
C THR A 533 -22.02 -9.66 -9.16
N ASN A 534 -21.43 -8.81 -10.01
CA ASN A 534 -21.92 -7.46 -10.35
C ASN A 534 -22.22 -6.60 -9.11
N ARG A 535 -21.34 -6.65 -8.14
CA ARG A 535 -21.40 -5.80 -6.92
C ARG A 535 -20.43 -4.66 -7.05
N HIS A 536 -20.84 -3.51 -6.54
CA HIS A 536 -20.02 -2.30 -6.50
C HIS A 536 -19.90 -1.81 -5.05
N TYR A 537 -18.70 -1.34 -4.69
CA TYR A 537 -18.39 -0.84 -3.35
C TYR A 537 -17.72 0.53 -3.42
N ARG A 538 -17.84 1.29 -2.35
CA ARG A 538 -16.90 2.37 -2.07
C ARG A 538 -15.72 1.77 -1.30
N ALA A 539 -14.51 2.31 -1.48
CA ALA A 539 -13.32 1.79 -0.83
C ALA A 539 -13.46 1.67 0.69
N ALA A 540 -14.00 2.70 1.36
CA ALA A 540 -14.21 2.69 2.81
C ALA A 540 -15.20 1.60 3.27
N ASP A 541 -16.27 1.35 2.50
CA ASP A 541 -17.27 0.32 2.83
C ASP A 541 -16.66 -1.08 2.66
N PHE A 542 -15.81 -1.26 1.65
CA PHE A 542 -15.11 -2.53 1.43
C PHE A 542 -14.09 -2.80 2.54
N VAL A 543 -13.31 -1.80 2.96
CA VAL A 543 -12.39 -1.91 4.11
C VAL A 543 -13.16 -2.24 5.39
N ALA A 544 -14.32 -1.63 5.62
CA ALA A 544 -15.17 -1.96 6.75
C ALA A 544 -15.68 -3.42 6.69
N LEU A 545 -15.93 -3.95 5.49
CA LEU A 545 -16.30 -5.35 5.28
C LEU A 545 -15.11 -6.28 5.57
N MET A 546 -13.90 -5.93 5.12
CA MET A 546 -12.68 -6.67 5.45
C MET A 546 -12.47 -6.77 6.96
N LYS A 547 -12.64 -5.68 7.72
CA LYS A 547 -12.53 -5.67 9.19
C LYS A 547 -13.56 -6.56 9.88
N LYS A 548 -14.67 -6.89 9.24
CA LYS A 548 -15.68 -7.84 9.74
C LYS A 548 -15.41 -9.27 9.30
N SER A 549 -14.42 -9.48 8.43
CA SER A 549 -14.08 -10.76 7.81
C SER A 549 -12.75 -11.27 8.36
N VAL A 550 -12.73 -11.52 9.66
CA VAL A 550 -11.50 -11.84 10.41
C VAL A 550 -11.72 -12.99 11.40
N LYS A 551 -10.65 -13.69 11.70
CA LYS A 551 -10.55 -14.56 12.90
C LYS A 551 -10.11 -13.71 14.08
N GLU A 552 -10.79 -13.84 15.19
CA GLU A 552 -10.55 -13.07 16.41
C GLU A 552 -9.20 -13.48 17.04
N LEU A 553 -8.45 -12.52 17.56
CA LEU A 553 -7.11 -12.74 18.11
C LEU A 553 -7.03 -12.58 19.63
N ASP A 554 -7.80 -11.66 20.22
CA ASP A 554 -7.63 -11.26 21.62
C ASP A 554 -7.82 -12.42 22.61
N SER A 555 -8.66 -13.41 22.27
CA SER A 555 -8.84 -14.62 23.09
C SER A 555 -7.56 -15.45 23.25
N HIS A 556 -6.65 -15.40 22.25
CA HIS A 556 -5.35 -16.06 22.31
C HIS A 556 -4.35 -15.36 23.24
N TYR A 557 -4.64 -14.11 23.63
CA TYR A 557 -3.74 -13.25 24.40
C TYR A 557 -4.13 -13.12 25.88
N GLN A 558 -5.22 -13.79 26.28
CA GLN A 558 -5.78 -13.72 27.63
C GLN A 558 -5.21 -14.82 28.56
N ASN A 559 -5.64 -14.81 29.83
CA ASN A 559 -5.39 -15.86 30.82
C ASN A 559 -3.90 -16.12 31.12
N GLY A 560 -3.05 -15.08 31.03
CA GLY A 560 -1.63 -15.19 31.29
C GLY A 560 -0.84 -15.86 30.17
N ALA A 561 -1.37 -15.86 28.94
CA ALA A 561 -0.65 -16.36 27.76
C ALA A 561 0.66 -15.61 27.57
N THR A 562 1.73 -16.36 27.32
CA THR A 562 3.08 -15.84 27.12
C THR A 562 3.67 -16.38 25.83
N LYS A 563 4.62 -15.65 25.27
CA LYS A 563 5.48 -16.09 24.18
C LYS A 563 6.93 -15.79 24.54
N THR A 564 7.83 -16.69 24.25
CA THR A 564 9.27 -16.44 24.40
C THR A 564 9.81 -15.90 23.09
N TYR A 565 10.26 -14.66 23.09
CA TYR A 565 10.97 -14.06 21.97
C TYR A 565 12.46 -14.35 22.12
N TYR A 566 13.04 -14.90 21.06
CA TYR A 566 14.44 -15.27 21.00
C TYR A 566 15.29 -14.25 20.25
N MET A 567 14.64 -13.28 19.63
CA MET A 567 15.32 -12.18 18.97
C MET A 567 15.80 -11.11 19.92
N ASN A 568 16.86 -10.49 19.47
CA ASN A 568 17.36 -9.28 20.04
C ASN A 568 16.61 -8.08 19.42
N HIS A 569 15.51 -7.68 20.04
CA HIS A 569 14.70 -6.63 19.48
C HIS A 569 15.33 -5.27 19.54
N SER A 570 16.40 -5.04 20.09
CA SER A 570 16.74 -3.63 20.26
C SER A 570 17.75 -3.38 21.35
N THR A 571 18.05 -4.33 22.13
CA THR A 571 18.99 -4.17 23.21
C THR A 571 20.01 -5.30 23.17
N VAL A 572 21.19 -4.91 23.31
CA VAL A 572 22.39 -5.71 23.34
C VAL A 572 22.22 -6.98 24.17
N GLY A 573 22.27 -8.12 23.52
CA GLY A 573 22.38 -9.43 24.14
C GLY A 573 21.22 -10.35 23.79
N ALA A 574 21.51 -11.45 23.11
CA ALA A 574 20.56 -12.51 22.81
C ALA A 574 20.15 -13.25 24.08
N SER A 575 19.25 -12.65 24.85
CA SER A 575 18.59 -13.34 25.96
C SER A 575 17.11 -13.53 25.58
N PRO A 576 16.57 -14.74 25.70
CA PRO A 576 15.15 -14.98 25.52
C PRO A 576 14.33 -14.06 26.43
N GLU A 577 13.36 -13.37 25.87
CA GLU A 577 12.43 -12.54 26.62
C GLU A 577 11.06 -13.23 26.68
N ILE A 578 10.49 -13.42 27.87
CA ILE A 578 9.14 -13.93 28.04
C ILE A 578 8.17 -12.75 28.02
N VAL A 579 7.42 -12.63 26.93
CA VAL A 579 6.47 -11.55 26.73
C VAL A 579 5.07 -12.00 27.13
N GLN A 580 4.39 -11.16 27.93
CA GLN A 580 2.97 -11.33 28.24
C GLN A 580 2.12 -10.92 27.05
N LEU A 581 1.37 -11.83 26.44
CA LEU A 581 0.59 -11.54 25.23
C LEU A 581 -0.57 -10.59 25.50
N SER A 582 -0.98 -10.39 26.74
CA SER A 582 -2.02 -9.43 27.12
C SER A 582 -1.72 -7.98 26.68
N LYS A 583 -0.44 -7.63 26.45
CA LYS A 583 -0.06 -6.31 25.92
C LYS A 583 -0.57 -6.03 24.51
N TYR A 584 -0.92 -7.08 23.74
CA TYR A 584 -1.41 -6.98 22.38
C TYR A 584 -2.94 -6.93 22.25
N ILE A 585 -3.68 -7.13 23.36
CA ILE A 585 -5.15 -7.09 23.35
C ILE A 585 -5.63 -5.74 22.80
N GLY A 586 -6.47 -5.78 21.74
CA GLY A 586 -6.98 -4.62 21.03
C GLY A 586 -5.94 -3.87 20.18
N LYS A 587 -4.74 -4.44 19.96
CA LYS A 587 -3.64 -3.77 19.25
C LYS A 587 -3.17 -4.48 17.98
N MET A 588 -3.81 -5.58 17.63
CA MET A 588 -3.53 -6.35 16.41
C MET A 588 -4.63 -6.14 15.35
N GLY A 589 -5.22 -4.94 15.33
CA GLY A 589 -6.31 -4.58 14.44
C GLY A 589 -7.62 -5.32 14.73
N ALA A 590 -8.47 -5.47 13.72
CA ALA A 590 -9.73 -6.20 13.86
C ALA A 590 -9.54 -7.72 14.03
N GLY A 591 -8.37 -8.26 13.64
CA GLY A 591 -8.03 -9.67 13.72
C GLY A 591 -7.26 -10.17 12.50
N LEU A 592 -7.07 -11.49 12.42
CA LEU A 592 -6.47 -12.18 11.27
C LEU A 592 -7.47 -12.22 10.11
N ILE A 593 -7.11 -11.62 8.99
CA ILE A 593 -7.98 -11.60 7.79
C ILE A 593 -8.32 -13.01 7.30
N ASP A 594 -9.59 -13.24 6.93
CA ASP A 594 -10.11 -14.52 6.45
C ASP A 594 -10.78 -14.34 5.07
N ALA A 595 -10.17 -14.92 4.04
CA ALA A 595 -10.63 -14.79 2.67
C ALA A 595 -12.01 -15.44 2.45
N ALA A 596 -12.24 -16.63 2.99
CA ALA A 596 -13.52 -17.32 2.84
C ALA A 596 -14.66 -16.57 3.53
N GLN A 597 -14.40 -16.00 4.72
CA GLN A 597 -15.36 -15.19 5.43
C GLN A 597 -15.68 -13.90 4.65
N LEU A 598 -14.66 -13.27 4.03
CA LEU A 598 -14.87 -12.09 3.18
C LEU A 598 -15.79 -12.41 2.00
N LEU A 599 -15.53 -13.51 1.28
CA LEU A 599 -16.38 -13.90 0.16
C LEU A 599 -17.82 -14.24 0.62
N ASN A 600 -17.97 -14.90 1.76
CA ASN A 600 -19.28 -15.14 2.37
C ASN A 600 -20.00 -13.85 2.73
N ASN A 601 -19.30 -12.89 3.33
CA ASN A 601 -19.86 -11.60 3.67
C ASN A 601 -20.26 -10.80 2.41
N ILE A 602 -19.47 -10.87 1.33
CA ILE A 602 -19.86 -10.31 0.03
C ILE A 602 -21.11 -11.02 -0.50
N LYS A 603 -21.16 -12.34 -0.47
CA LYS A 603 -22.30 -13.13 -0.95
C LYS A 603 -23.58 -12.83 -0.20
N ASN A 604 -23.50 -12.77 1.13
CA ASN A 604 -24.65 -12.66 2.03
C ASN A 604 -24.99 -11.23 2.44
N LYS A 605 -24.22 -10.23 1.96
CA LYS A 605 -24.47 -8.84 2.33
C LYS A 605 -25.88 -8.45 1.89
N GLU A 606 -26.80 -8.37 2.84
CA GLU A 606 -28.03 -7.61 2.70
C GLU A 606 -27.64 -6.14 2.53
N PHE A 607 -28.34 -5.45 1.62
CA PHE A 607 -28.07 -4.06 1.35
C PHE A 607 -28.21 -3.22 2.61
N SER A 608 -27.12 -2.54 3.00
CA SER A 608 -27.12 -1.69 4.19
C SER A 608 -27.67 -0.31 3.83
N SER A 609 -28.51 0.25 4.69
CA SER A 609 -28.98 1.65 4.58
C SER A 609 -27.84 2.68 4.66
N ASP A 610 -26.65 2.25 5.09
CA ASP A 610 -25.48 3.12 5.23
C ASP A 610 -24.67 3.27 3.93
N MET A 611 -24.94 2.44 2.93
CA MET A 611 -24.27 2.56 1.63
C MET A 611 -24.72 3.83 0.91
N LYS A 612 -23.76 4.62 0.45
CA LYS A 612 -24.00 5.82 -0.33
C LYS A 612 -23.85 5.54 -1.82
N LEU A 613 -24.71 6.18 -2.62
CA LEU A 613 -24.57 6.16 -4.08
C LEU A 613 -23.23 6.80 -4.46
N PRO A 614 -22.39 6.14 -5.29
CA PRO A 614 -21.11 6.71 -5.69
C PRO A 614 -21.27 7.86 -6.68
N ASN A 615 -20.23 8.71 -6.79
CA ASN A 615 -20.16 9.65 -7.91
C ASN A 615 -20.06 8.87 -9.23
N VAL A 616 -20.66 9.42 -10.29
CA VAL A 616 -20.75 8.75 -11.60
C VAL A 616 -19.77 9.40 -12.57
N TYR A 617 -18.90 8.59 -13.16
CA TYR A 617 -18.03 9.02 -14.25
C TYR A 617 -18.46 8.30 -15.53
N VAL A 618 -18.67 9.05 -16.60
CA VAL A 618 -19.18 8.52 -17.86
C VAL A 618 -18.56 9.25 -19.06
N GLY A 619 -18.28 8.54 -20.14
CA GLY A 619 -17.82 9.13 -21.39
C GLY A 619 -18.96 9.81 -22.17
N ILE A 620 -18.64 10.75 -23.07
CA ILE A 620 -19.63 11.33 -23.99
C ILE A 620 -20.22 10.22 -24.84
N GLU A 621 -21.56 10.22 -25.00
CA GLU A 621 -22.36 9.19 -25.70
C GLU A 621 -22.24 7.76 -25.08
N LYS A 622 -21.62 7.61 -23.94
CA LYS A 622 -21.57 6.35 -23.18
C LYS A 622 -22.63 6.31 -22.10
N THR A 623 -22.92 5.11 -21.61
CA THR A 623 -23.91 4.87 -20.57
C THR A 623 -23.31 4.06 -19.44
N VAL A 624 -23.66 4.40 -18.21
CA VAL A 624 -23.36 3.69 -16.97
C VAL A 624 -24.65 3.22 -16.34
N SER A 625 -24.66 2.00 -15.80
CA SER A 625 -25.80 1.45 -15.08
C SER A 625 -25.43 1.06 -13.67
N LEU A 626 -26.22 1.48 -12.67
CA LEU A 626 -26.05 1.20 -11.26
C LEU A 626 -27.29 0.50 -10.68
N ASN A 627 -27.08 -0.50 -9.82
CA ASN A 627 -28.16 -1.17 -9.10
C ASN A 627 -28.51 -0.40 -7.83
N LEU A 628 -29.61 0.35 -7.85
CA LEU A 628 -30.06 1.20 -6.74
C LEU A 628 -30.39 0.43 -5.47
N ALA A 629 -30.82 -0.82 -5.56
CA ALA A 629 -31.10 -1.64 -4.39
C ALA A 629 -29.88 -1.78 -3.44
N ALA A 630 -28.67 -1.68 -3.99
CA ALA A 630 -27.43 -1.71 -3.21
C ALA A 630 -27.25 -0.49 -2.29
N TYR A 631 -27.88 0.64 -2.62
CA TYR A 631 -27.66 1.94 -1.98
C TYR A 631 -28.88 2.46 -1.21
N PHE A 632 -30.01 1.78 -1.33
CA PHE A 632 -31.28 2.16 -0.71
C PHE A 632 -31.91 0.99 0.07
N ALA A 633 -31.12 0.36 0.94
CA ALA A 633 -31.57 -0.68 1.87
C ALA A 633 -32.35 -1.85 1.22
N GLY A 634 -31.99 -2.22 -0.02
CA GLY A 634 -32.62 -3.35 -0.73
C GLY A 634 -33.96 -3.02 -1.41
N GLN A 635 -34.39 -1.78 -1.46
CA GLN A 635 -35.56 -1.39 -2.25
C GLN A 635 -35.37 -1.72 -3.72
N THR A 636 -36.39 -2.26 -4.37
CA THR A 636 -36.26 -2.79 -5.75
C THR A 636 -37.10 -2.02 -6.76
N GLU A 637 -37.95 -1.10 -6.32
CA GLU A 637 -38.89 -0.34 -7.17
C GLU A 637 -39.22 1.02 -6.57
N GLY A 638 -39.89 1.86 -7.35
CA GLY A 638 -40.37 3.17 -6.89
C GLY A 638 -39.28 4.25 -6.86
N PHE A 639 -38.20 4.05 -7.58
CA PHE A 639 -37.16 5.06 -7.70
C PHE A 639 -37.48 6.12 -8.74
N SER A 640 -37.03 7.34 -8.46
CA SER A 640 -36.99 8.45 -9.41
C SER A 640 -35.64 9.11 -9.42
N CYS A 641 -35.27 9.79 -10.50
CA CYS A 641 -34.02 10.52 -10.59
C CYS A 641 -34.19 11.88 -11.28
N SER A 642 -33.32 12.83 -10.94
CA SER A 642 -33.25 14.14 -11.57
C SER A 642 -31.80 14.60 -11.73
N VAL A 643 -31.48 15.16 -12.90
CA VAL A 643 -30.17 15.74 -13.23
C VAL A 643 -30.29 17.25 -13.24
N ALA A 644 -29.41 17.96 -12.53
CA ALA A 644 -29.49 19.43 -12.42
C ALA A 644 -29.16 20.13 -13.75
N ASN A 645 -28.22 19.60 -14.53
CA ASN A 645 -27.90 20.13 -15.86
C ASN A 645 -28.02 19.02 -16.93
N GLY A 646 -29.18 18.99 -17.58
CA GLY A 646 -29.49 18.00 -18.61
C GLY A 646 -28.72 18.18 -19.92
N SER A 647 -27.89 19.22 -20.09
CA SER A 647 -26.98 19.35 -21.23
C SER A 647 -25.68 18.60 -21.03
N VAL A 648 -25.30 18.31 -19.78
CA VAL A 648 -24.10 17.55 -19.42
C VAL A 648 -24.37 16.04 -19.40
N ALA A 649 -25.45 15.64 -18.75
CA ALA A 649 -25.81 14.23 -18.64
C ALA A 649 -27.36 14.08 -18.60
N SER A 650 -27.83 12.88 -18.98
CA SER A 650 -29.20 12.45 -18.74
C SER A 650 -29.22 11.21 -17.86
N ALA A 651 -30.26 11.04 -17.08
CA ALA A 651 -30.46 9.86 -16.26
C ALA A 651 -31.91 9.36 -16.35
N SER A 652 -32.08 8.06 -16.22
CA SER A 652 -33.37 7.39 -16.14
C SER A 652 -33.28 6.20 -15.18
N VAL A 653 -34.42 5.76 -14.67
CA VAL A 653 -34.52 4.57 -13.83
C VAL A 653 -35.44 3.57 -14.51
N ASP A 654 -34.97 2.31 -14.55
CA ASP A 654 -35.76 1.16 -14.99
C ASP A 654 -35.75 0.11 -13.84
N GLY A 655 -36.90 -0.01 -13.16
CA GLY A 655 -37.01 -0.79 -11.93
C GLY A 655 -36.02 -0.32 -10.85
N LYS A 656 -35.03 -1.16 -10.55
CA LYS A 656 -33.91 -0.87 -9.62
C LYS A 656 -32.62 -0.43 -10.31
N THR A 657 -32.63 -0.23 -11.62
CA THR A 657 -31.45 0.14 -12.40
C THR A 657 -31.47 1.63 -12.73
N LEU A 658 -30.51 2.37 -12.21
CA LEU A 658 -30.21 3.73 -12.63
C LEU A 658 -29.37 3.66 -13.89
N ILE A 659 -29.75 4.39 -14.92
CA ILE A 659 -29.03 4.48 -16.19
C ILE A 659 -28.63 5.94 -16.38
N VAL A 660 -27.35 6.23 -16.47
CA VAL A 660 -26.79 7.58 -16.67
C VAL A 660 -26.07 7.64 -18.01
N LYS A 661 -26.41 8.59 -18.88
CA LYS A 661 -25.76 8.82 -20.17
C LYS A 661 -25.04 10.16 -20.16
N GLY A 662 -23.74 10.17 -20.57
CA GLY A 662 -22.97 11.38 -20.78
C GLY A 662 -23.33 12.05 -22.11
N LEU A 663 -23.57 13.37 -22.10
CA LEU A 663 -23.96 14.14 -23.28
C LEU A 663 -22.87 15.14 -23.72
N ALA A 664 -22.32 15.87 -22.77
CA ALA A 664 -21.23 16.82 -23.02
C ALA A 664 -20.25 16.85 -21.85
N ALA A 665 -18.96 17.11 -22.11
CA ALA A 665 -17.93 17.20 -21.09
C ALA A 665 -18.29 18.25 -20.02
N GLY A 666 -18.16 17.89 -18.75
CA GLY A 666 -18.52 18.73 -17.60
C GLY A 666 -18.99 17.92 -16.41
N SER A 667 -19.43 18.60 -15.37
CA SER A 667 -19.98 17.97 -14.17
C SER A 667 -21.38 18.52 -13.86
N THR A 668 -22.24 17.66 -13.30
CA THR A 668 -23.59 18.00 -12.87
C THR A 668 -24.00 17.17 -11.66
N SER A 669 -24.97 17.63 -10.89
CA SER A 669 -25.54 16.84 -9.80
C SER A 669 -26.65 15.92 -10.32
N LEU A 670 -26.70 14.70 -9.78
CA LEU A 670 -27.78 13.73 -9.97
C LEU A 670 -28.35 13.39 -8.62
N THR A 671 -29.65 13.58 -8.46
CA THR A 671 -30.39 13.17 -7.26
C THR A 671 -31.24 11.95 -7.59
N VAL A 672 -31.14 10.91 -6.77
CA VAL A 672 -32.00 9.72 -6.83
C VAL A 672 -32.86 9.68 -5.57
N THR A 673 -34.14 9.45 -5.73
CA THR A 673 -35.10 9.36 -4.63
C THR A 673 -35.81 8.01 -4.69
N ALA A 674 -35.84 7.31 -3.57
CA ALA A 674 -36.52 6.03 -3.40
C ALA A 674 -38.03 6.25 -3.00
N ALA A 675 -38.81 5.18 -3.05
CA ALA A 675 -40.25 5.20 -2.76
C ALA A 675 -40.62 5.72 -1.35
N ASP A 676 -39.72 5.50 -0.36
CA ASP A 676 -39.90 5.98 1.02
C ASP A 676 -39.53 7.46 1.20
N GLY A 677 -39.12 8.16 0.15
CA GLY A 677 -38.67 9.55 0.18
C GLY A 677 -37.20 9.74 0.49
N THR A 678 -36.46 8.69 0.78
CA THR A 678 -35.01 8.76 0.99
C THR A 678 -34.34 9.23 -0.31
N SER A 679 -33.49 10.25 -0.22
CA SER A 679 -32.78 10.81 -1.38
C SER A 679 -31.29 10.83 -1.18
N GLN A 680 -30.56 10.55 -2.26
CA GLN A 680 -29.10 10.68 -2.31
C GLN A 680 -28.71 11.52 -3.55
N THR A 681 -27.78 12.47 -3.34
CA THR A 681 -27.28 13.32 -4.43
C THR A 681 -25.80 13.05 -4.63
N VAL A 682 -25.41 12.85 -5.89
CA VAL A 682 -24.04 12.56 -6.31
C VAL A 682 -23.63 13.45 -7.48
N VAL A 683 -22.35 13.53 -7.74
CA VAL A 683 -21.79 14.24 -8.91
C VAL A 683 -21.68 13.27 -10.08
N VAL A 684 -22.16 13.69 -11.24
CA VAL A 684 -21.91 13.04 -12.53
C VAL A 684 -20.89 13.84 -13.27
N THR A 685 -19.75 13.23 -13.59
CA THR A 685 -18.68 13.83 -14.40
C THR A 685 -18.63 13.16 -15.77
N VAL A 686 -18.81 13.94 -16.82
CA VAL A 686 -18.75 13.47 -18.20
C VAL A 686 -17.42 13.88 -18.83
N ARG A 687 -16.71 12.94 -19.44
CA ARG A 687 -15.36 13.11 -20.00
C ARG A 687 -15.35 12.88 -21.51
N LYS A 688 -14.41 13.54 -22.23
CA LYS A 688 -14.28 13.43 -23.69
C LYS A 688 -13.79 12.07 -24.17
N SER A 689 -13.01 11.37 -23.38
CA SER A 689 -12.52 10.04 -23.71
C SER A 689 -12.61 9.11 -22.50
N ALA A 690 -12.92 7.84 -22.76
CA ALA A 690 -12.74 6.78 -21.81
C ALA A 690 -11.29 6.27 -21.96
N GLY A 691 -10.45 6.49 -20.98
CA GLY A 691 -9.19 5.75 -20.89
C GLY A 691 -9.49 4.26 -20.68
N ASN A 692 -8.66 3.38 -21.25
CA ASN A 692 -8.81 1.90 -21.08
C ASN A 692 -8.46 1.40 -19.67
N ASN A 693 -8.37 2.27 -18.69
CA ASN A 693 -7.77 2.04 -17.38
C ASN A 693 -8.77 2.02 -16.22
N GLY A 694 -9.94 1.45 -16.41
CA GLY A 694 -10.97 1.43 -15.37
C GLY A 694 -11.64 2.79 -15.11
N TRP A 695 -11.14 3.85 -15.73
CA TRP A 695 -11.73 5.20 -15.74
C TRP A 695 -12.41 5.43 -17.07
N MET A 696 -13.69 5.50 -17.04
CA MET A 696 -14.46 5.97 -18.20
C MET A 696 -14.63 7.47 -18.22
#